data_a1fcef6b8e453d524cc62ddcfa5f2bad
#
_entry.id   a1fcef6b8e453d524cc62ddcfa5f2bad
#
_cell.length_a   1.000
_cell.length_b   1.000
_cell.length_c   1.000
_cell.angle_alpha   90.00
_cell.angle_beta   90.00
_cell.angle_gamma   90.00
#
_symmetry.space_group_name_H-M   'P 1'
#
loop_
_entity.id
_entity.type
_entity.pdbx_description
1 polymer ?
#
loop_
_entity_poly.entity_id
_entity_poly.type
_entity_poly.pdbx_seq_one_letter_code
_entity_poly.pdbx_strand_id
1 'polypeptide(L)'
;MKKTIAFLTALTLLTGACSAAPVSAAGSYDMKVTVDLADSGKAISPLIFGINEYGHQDDLKKVTVNAVRQGGNRMTAYNWETNASNAGSDWKYSSDNNLSTSEAPADCVQQLSAEGKKYGIDYKLTTLQLAGYVAADKDGTVTEAEAAPSKRWNEVKLTKGSAFAEEPDLTDGVVYMDEYVDYIIRKLGDSQAKTGIQGYSLDNEPALWSGTHSRIHPKPVGIQELSDKSIEIAAAVKKLDPKAEIFGPALYGYTAFDHLADDDSSTEWETVKAEGGYHWYLDCYLDAMKQASEKAGVRLLDVLDIHYYSESSRNGAEDRLQSVRTLYEKGFVENSWIGQWCQTNIPILPTVQASIDKYYPGTKLGITEYNFGGEDDPSGAIAQAEALGCYADANVYFASLWGGSGYILSGLNLYTNYDGKGGSFGETLIPAKTEDVSKSSAYAAKTKDASTVTVMLTNKNMTESEHAAVTLSGAEKTYKKAALYGITAESSEIRLLDTVDVTGSTVDVTLPAYCAAMLVISEDADAFADAKQEEKTQKTVTFDDPMNMINENGYVEIPITDPEHLKAIVITGDVKSSAGSSWATAGCAVCINAVTPDGTKFWTSKGYSLKLGTGSKATVEFDGTLQTEDKEDVAAVVADGKIELQKWWDASEKQESDVEDTITADYTKVEVIYEYTGGETAPETTEPEKTETLWGDADCSKLVDVSDAVLIARLAAEDSTAKITAQGKKNADVTHDGNITTDDSLLILKYICKIITDKDLAPKQ
;
A
#
# COMPACT_ATOMS: atom_id res chain seq x y z
N MET A 1 1.34 20.51 -65.63
CA MET A 1 2.69 20.92 -65.91
C MET A 1 3.51 20.72 -64.65
N LYS A 2 4.15 19.61 -64.52
CA LYS A 2 5.57 19.26 -64.64
C LYS A 2 6.54 20.36 -64.15
N LYS A 3 7.31 20.01 -63.06
CA LYS A 3 8.78 19.90 -62.96
C LYS A 3 9.13 19.62 -61.54
N THR A 4 9.54 18.49 -61.24
CA THR A 4 10.76 17.70 -60.98
C THR A 4 12.06 18.53 -60.88
N ILE A 5 12.91 18.14 -59.90
CA ILE A 5 14.40 18.15 -59.80
C ILE A 5 14.80 18.37 -58.33
N ALA A 6 15.76 17.73 -57.72
CA ALA A 6 16.59 16.54 -57.85
C ALA A 6 17.43 16.45 -56.54
N PHE A 7 17.83 15.24 -56.18
CA PHE A 7 18.78 14.87 -55.11
C PHE A 7 20.15 15.55 -55.22
N LEU A 8 20.73 15.91 -54.09
CA LEU A 8 22.19 15.84 -53.92
C LEU A 8 22.54 15.41 -52.49
N THR A 9 23.14 14.24 -52.40
CA THR A 9 23.80 13.64 -51.25
C THR A 9 25.14 14.34 -51.00
N ALA A 10 25.41 14.73 -49.76
CA ALA A 10 26.78 14.95 -49.29
C ALA A 10 26.96 14.37 -47.93
N LEU A 11 27.69 13.27 -47.86
CA LEU A 11 28.17 12.58 -46.67
C LEU A 11 29.41 13.32 -46.16
N THR A 12 29.35 13.91 -44.97
CA THR A 12 30.55 14.37 -44.26
C THR A 12 30.51 13.81 -42.84
N LEU A 13 31.40 12.88 -42.57
CA LEU A 13 31.80 12.48 -41.21
C LEU A 13 32.43 13.68 -40.50
N LEU A 14 31.89 14.05 -39.32
CA LEU A 14 32.64 14.84 -38.36
C LEU A 14 32.45 14.18 -36.98
N THR A 15 33.55 13.66 -36.47
CA THR A 15 33.78 13.34 -35.06
C THR A 15 33.75 14.66 -34.28
N GLY A 16 32.90 14.73 -33.26
CA GLY A 16 32.85 15.91 -32.41
C GLY A 16 32.08 15.65 -31.13
N ALA A 17 32.77 15.78 -30.04
CA ALA A 17 32.41 15.83 -28.65
C ALA A 17 30.91 15.98 -28.35
N CYS A 18 30.36 15.07 -27.53
CA CYS A 18 29.11 15.26 -26.83
C CYS A 18 29.23 16.47 -25.91
N SER A 19 28.82 17.64 -26.36
CA SER A 19 28.35 18.71 -25.51
C SER A 19 26.86 18.43 -25.30
N ALA A 20 26.44 18.18 -24.04
CA ALA A 20 25.05 18.16 -23.67
C ALA A 20 24.40 19.47 -24.19
N ALA A 21 23.55 19.37 -25.18
CA ALA A 21 22.68 20.47 -25.54
C ALA A 21 21.69 20.69 -24.42
N PRO A 22 21.42 21.93 -23.98
CA PRO A 22 20.34 22.15 -23.04
C PRO A 22 19.05 21.70 -23.73
N VAL A 23 18.35 20.79 -23.06
CA VAL A 23 16.98 20.45 -23.44
C VAL A 23 16.19 21.75 -23.41
N SER A 24 15.71 22.16 -24.56
CA SER A 24 14.83 23.32 -24.70
C SER A 24 13.58 23.02 -23.87
N ALA A 25 13.39 23.77 -22.80
CA ALA A 25 12.21 23.68 -21.95
C ALA A 25 10.99 24.04 -22.81
N ALA A 26 10.22 23.01 -23.20
CA ALA A 26 8.87 23.19 -23.67
C ALA A 26 7.97 23.33 -22.44
N GLY A 27 7.50 24.55 -22.15
CA GLY A 27 6.33 24.79 -21.33
C GLY A 27 6.51 24.60 -19.81
N SER A 28 7.56 25.15 -19.19
CA SER A 28 7.55 25.27 -17.72
C SER A 28 6.67 26.45 -17.31
N TYR A 29 5.78 26.25 -16.37
CA TYR A 29 5.09 27.36 -15.70
C TYR A 29 5.70 27.58 -14.32
N ASP A 30 5.67 28.84 -13.86
CA ASP A 30 6.30 29.21 -12.59
C ASP A 30 5.36 28.96 -11.42
N MET A 31 5.83 28.21 -10.45
CA MET A 31 5.19 28.06 -9.14
C MET A 31 5.84 29.04 -8.15
N LYS A 32 5.06 29.95 -7.57
CA LYS A 32 5.54 30.86 -6.52
C LYS A 32 5.00 30.42 -5.17
N VAL A 33 5.91 30.16 -4.25
CA VAL A 33 5.59 29.80 -2.86
C VAL A 33 6.14 30.88 -1.95
N THR A 34 5.30 31.39 -1.07
CA THR A 34 5.76 32.26 0.02
C THR A 34 5.61 31.50 1.33
N VAL A 35 6.71 31.43 2.09
CA VAL A 35 6.78 30.85 3.43
C VAL A 35 6.99 31.99 4.41
N ASP A 36 6.07 32.17 5.37
CA ASP A 36 6.13 33.23 6.36
C ASP A 36 6.81 32.76 7.65
N LEU A 37 8.10 33.07 7.79
CA LEU A 37 8.92 32.71 8.96
C LEU A 37 8.72 33.65 10.14
N ALA A 38 8.08 34.82 9.95
CA ALA A 38 7.73 35.72 11.05
C ALA A 38 6.51 35.19 11.83
N ASP A 39 5.68 34.32 11.23
CA ASP A 39 4.58 33.67 11.93
C ASP A 39 5.14 32.69 12.98
N SER A 40 4.53 32.73 14.18
CA SER A 40 4.91 31.80 15.26
C SER A 40 4.67 30.35 14.89
N GLY A 41 3.73 30.12 13.98
CA GLY A 41 3.28 28.81 13.56
C GLY A 41 2.43 28.11 14.61
N LYS A 42 2.09 26.86 14.29
CA LYS A 42 1.36 25.96 15.19
C LYS A 42 2.07 24.61 15.26
N ALA A 43 2.03 23.97 16.44
CA ALA A 43 2.60 22.65 16.62
C ALA A 43 1.86 21.62 15.76
N ILE A 44 2.61 20.78 15.08
CA ILE A 44 2.08 19.62 14.34
C ILE A 44 1.97 18.45 15.31
N SER A 45 0.84 17.75 15.31
CA SER A 45 0.74 16.48 16.02
C SER A 45 1.61 15.43 15.31
N PRO A 46 2.59 14.82 15.97
CA PRO A 46 3.35 13.74 15.34
C PRO A 46 2.50 12.50 15.05
N LEU A 47 1.33 12.39 15.68
CA LEU A 47 0.43 11.23 15.54
C LEU A 47 -0.37 11.21 14.24
N ILE A 48 -0.26 12.26 13.40
CA ILE A 48 -0.84 12.22 12.05
C ILE A 48 -0.02 11.34 11.08
N PHE A 49 1.19 10.96 11.48
CA PHE A 49 2.07 10.07 10.73
C PHE A 49 1.95 8.65 11.26
N GLY A 50 0.77 8.04 11.13
CA GLY A 50 0.46 6.71 11.62
C GLY A 50 0.02 5.76 10.52
N ILE A 51 0.04 4.45 10.83
CA ILE A 51 -0.52 3.39 10.00
C ILE A 51 -1.39 2.44 10.83
N ASN A 52 -2.26 1.69 10.14
CA ASN A 52 -2.95 0.54 10.71
C ASN A 52 -2.04 -0.70 10.65
N GLU A 53 -1.89 -1.40 11.78
CA GLU A 53 -0.95 -2.52 11.92
C GLU A 53 -1.45 -3.50 12.98
N TYR A 54 -1.33 -4.80 12.71
CA TYR A 54 -1.73 -5.85 13.66
C TYR A 54 -0.59 -6.41 14.51
N GLY A 55 0.65 -5.95 14.30
CA GLY A 55 1.84 -6.42 15.02
C GLY A 55 2.54 -7.63 14.37
N HIS A 56 2.15 -7.98 13.15
CA HIS A 56 2.75 -9.10 12.39
C HIS A 56 2.84 -8.83 10.88
N GLN A 57 2.58 -7.60 10.44
CA GLN A 57 2.70 -7.17 9.05
C GLN A 57 4.07 -6.53 8.81
N ASP A 58 4.51 -6.55 7.55
CA ASP A 58 5.83 -6.07 7.17
C ASP A 58 5.88 -4.56 6.86
N ASP A 59 4.77 -3.85 7.02
CA ASP A 59 4.70 -2.43 6.63
C ASP A 59 5.61 -1.54 7.49
N LEU A 60 5.80 -1.87 8.77
CA LEU A 60 6.72 -1.16 9.66
C LEU A 60 8.20 -1.29 9.28
N LYS A 61 8.55 -2.22 8.40
CA LYS A 61 9.89 -2.31 7.82
C LYS A 61 10.11 -1.28 6.71
N LYS A 62 9.03 -0.81 6.08
CA LYS A 62 9.05 0.03 4.87
C LYS A 62 8.79 1.50 5.19
N VAL A 63 8.20 1.80 6.35
CA VAL A 63 7.73 3.14 6.69
C VAL A 63 8.13 3.54 8.11
N THR A 64 8.53 4.81 8.26
CA THR A 64 8.78 5.40 9.58
C THR A 64 7.50 6.11 10.05
N VAL A 65 6.96 5.69 11.19
CA VAL A 65 5.71 6.22 11.74
C VAL A 65 5.81 6.52 13.23
N ASN A 66 4.91 7.37 13.72
CA ASN A 66 4.87 7.78 15.12
C ASN A 66 3.69 7.17 15.89
N ALA A 67 2.74 6.56 15.18
CA ALA A 67 1.57 5.94 15.77
C ALA A 67 1.15 4.70 14.98
N VAL A 68 0.57 3.73 15.69
CA VAL A 68 -0.05 2.54 15.09
C VAL A 68 -1.44 2.32 15.64
N ARG A 69 -2.37 1.92 14.78
CA ARG A 69 -3.72 1.52 15.15
C ARG A 69 -3.96 0.06 14.80
N GLN A 70 -4.53 -0.66 15.75
CA GLN A 70 -5.07 -1.99 15.56
C GLN A 70 -6.59 -1.90 15.49
N GLY A 71 -7.13 -1.89 14.28
CA GLY A 71 -8.55 -1.67 13.97
C GLY A 71 -9.04 -2.54 12.82
N GLY A 72 -10.09 -2.06 12.13
CA GLY A 72 -10.73 -2.75 11.02
C GLY A 72 -11.75 -3.81 11.45
N ASN A 73 -12.47 -4.38 10.48
CA ASN A 73 -13.61 -5.27 10.70
C ASN A 73 -13.29 -6.49 11.60
N ARG A 74 -12.11 -7.07 11.48
CA ARG A 74 -11.73 -8.22 12.32
C ARG A 74 -11.68 -7.89 13.80
N MET A 75 -11.34 -6.64 14.15
CA MET A 75 -11.29 -6.22 15.56
C MET A 75 -12.68 -6.12 16.19
N THR A 76 -13.73 -5.81 15.43
CA THR A 76 -15.13 -5.82 15.92
C THR A 76 -15.54 -7.17 16.52
N ALA A 77 -15.06 -8.27 15.97
CA ALA A 77 -15.40 -9.62 16.41
C ALA A 77 -14.20 -10.38 17.01
N TYR A 78 -13.18 -9.66 17.49
CA TYR A 78 -11.99 -10.21 18.14
C TYR A 78 -12.27 -10.58 19.59
N ASN A 79 -11.98 -11.82 19.93
CA ASN A 79 -12.03 -12.34 21.29
C ASN A 79 -10.64 -12.28 21.92
N TRP A 80 -10.44 -11.33 22.82
CA TRP A 80 -9.15 -11.12 23.47
C TRP A 80 -8.71 -12.30 24.36
N GLU A 81 -9.65 -13.11 24.84
CA GLU A 81 -9.37 -14.24 25.73
C GLU A 81 -8.70 -15.41 24.99
N THR A 82 -9.04 -15.61 23.70
CA THR A 82 -8.60 -16.77 22.90
C THR A 82 -7.87 -16.39 21.63
N ASN A 83 -7.79 -15.09 21.30
CA ASN A 83 -7.35 -14.54 20.02
C ASN A 83 -8.12 -15.06 18.80
N ALA A 84 -9.30 -15.63 18.96
CA ALA A 84 -10.18 -15.91 17.85
C ALA A 84 -10.72 -14.60 17.28
N SER A 85 -10.84 -14.51 15.96
CA SER A 85 -11.45 -13.36 15.29
C SER A 85 -12.39 -13.82 14.19
N ASN A 86 -13.41 -13.03 13.86
CA ASN A 86 -14.26 -13.31 12.71
C ASN A 86 -14.13 -12.20 11.68
N ALA A 87 -13.90 -12.57 10.42
CA ALA A 87 -13.65 -11.64 9.33
C ALA A 87 -14.89 -10.84 8.89
N GLY A 88 -16.06 -11.15 9.41
CA GLY A 88 -17.30 -10.58 8.89
C GLY A 88 -17.49 -10.88 7.39
N SER A 89 -18.12 -9.98 6.69
CA SER A 89 -18.35 -10.11 5.24
C SER A 89 -17.06 -10.04 4.41
N ASP A 90 -15.97 -9.52 4.96
CA ASP A 90 -14.69 -9.38 4.24
C ASP A 90 -14.13 -10.73 3.79
N TRP A 91 -14.36 -11.79 4.57
CA TRP A 91 -13.98 -13.14 4.19
C TRP A 91 -14.95 -14.19 4.72
N LYS A 92 -16.11 -14.34 4.05
CA LYS A 92 -17.10 -15.45 4.26
C LYS A 92 -17.51 -15.65 5.72
N TYR A 93 -17.51 -14.63 6.54
CA TYR A 93 -17.74 -14.72 7.98
C TYR A 93 -16.89 -15.80 8.67
N SER A 94 -15.64 -15.95 8.23
CA SER A 94 -14.71 -16.94 8.76
C SER A 94 -14.24 -16.57 10.17
N SER A 95 -14.37 -17.51 11.10
CA SER A 95 -13.69 -17.46 12.40
C SER A 95 -12.36 -18.18 12.30
N ASP A 96 -11.28 -17.53 12.69
CA ASP A 96 -9.92 -18.04 12.53
C ASP A 96 -8.94 -17.43 13.56
N ASN A 97 -7.66 -17.76 13.41
CA ASN A 97 -6.53 -17.26 14.20
C ASN A 97 -5.68 -16.23 13.41
N ASN A 98 -6.26 -15.52 12.48
CA ASN A 98 -5.54 -14.59 11.59
C ASN A 98 -4.78 -13.48 12.36
N LEU A 99 -5.38 -12.96 13.45
CA LEU A 99 -4.77 -11.90 14.26
C LEU A 99 -3.66 -12.40 15.19
N SER A 100 -3.75 -13.65 15.66
CA SER A 100 -2.69 -14.32 16.40
C SER A 100 -2.93 -15.84 16.44
N THR A 101 -1.86 -16.59 16.28
CA THR A 101 -1.85 -18.06 16.45
C THR A 101 -1.65 -18.51 17.89
N SER A 102 -1.39 -17.58 18.82
CA SER A 102 -1.18 -17.84 20.24
C SER A 102 -2.51 -18.11 20.95
N GLU A 103 -2.47 -18.93 22.01
CA GLU A 103 -3.58 -19.13 22.94
C GLU A 103 -3.46 -18.24 24.20
N ALA A 104 -2.41 -17.41 24.30
CA ALA A 104 -2.27 -16.49 25.42
C ALA A 104 -3.25 -15.32 25.27
N PRO A 105 -4.02 -14.93 26.28
CA PRO A 105 -4.99 -13.85 26.18
C PRO A 105 -4.35 -12.52 25.73
N ALA A 106 -5.06 -11.76 24.90
CA ALA A 106 -4.64 -10.47 24.36
C ALA A 106 -3.28 -10.50 23.62
N ASP A 107 -2.88 -11.62 23.06
CA ASP A 107 -1.59 -11.76 22.38
C ASP A 107 -1.47 -10.80 21.19
N CYS A 108 -2.53 -10.62 20.42
CA CYS A 108 -2.55 -9.66 19.31
C CYS A 108 -2.14 -8.25 19.76
N VAL A 109 -2.60 -7.78 20.92
CA VAL A 109 -2.23 -6.45 21.45
C VAL A 109 -0.83 -6.46 22.06
N GLN A 110 -0.40 -7.59 22.64
CA GLN A 110 0.96 -7.75 23.13
C GLN A 110 1.98 -7.69 21.97
N GLN A 111 1.65 -8.28 20.81
CA GLN A 111 2.44 -8.17 19.58
C GLN A 111 2.52 -6.72 19.10
N LEU A 112 1.39 -5.98 19.05
CA LEU A 112 1.39 -4.55 18.70
C LEU A 112 2.32 -3.76 19.61
N SER A 113 2.29 -4.01 20.92
CA SER A 113 3.19 -3.36 21.88
C SER A 113 4.67 -3.72 21.63
N ALA A 114 4.96 -4.97 21.32
CA ALA A 114 6.32 -5.44 21.03
C ALA A 114 6.88 -4.80 19.74
N GLU A 115 6.08 -4.76 18.67
CA GLU A 115 6.45 -4.10 17.41
C GLU A 115 6.61 -2.58 17.61
N GLY A 116 5.70 -1.93 18.32
CA GLY A 116 5.86 -0.51 18.68
C GLY A 116 7.19 -0.26 19.39
N LYS A 117 7.57 -1.09 20.35
CA LYS A 117 8.88 -0.98 21.04
C LYS A 117 10.05 -1.21 20.08
N LYS A 118 9.96 -2.19 19.18
CA LYS A 118 11.01 -2.52 18.20
C LYS A 118 11.28 -1.35 17.26
N TYR A 119 10.24 -0.69 16.77
CA TYR A 119 10.34 0.43 15.83
C TYR A 119 10.33 1.81 16.49
N GLY A 120 10.33 1.90 17.83
CA GLY A 120 10.37 3.17 18.56
C GLY A 120 9.07 3.97 18.52
N ILE A 121 7.94 3.29 18.31
CA ILE A 121 6.60 3.89 18.21
C ILE A 121 5.98 3.94 19.61
N ASP A 122 5.79 5.13 20.13
CA ASP A 122 5.32 5.33 21.51
C ASP A 122 3.77 5.36 21.60
N TYR A 123 3.04 5.62 20.51
CA TYR A 123 1.57 5.70 20.53
C TYR A 123 0.92 4.50 19.82
N LYS A 124 0.13 3.76 20.58
CA LYS A 124 -0.61 2.58 20.14
C LYS A 124 -2.09 2.72 20.47
N LEU A 125 -2.95 2.50 19.49
CA LEU A 125 -4.40 2.53 19.57
C LEU A 125 -4.94 1.12 19.30
N THR A 126 -5.76 0.56 20.20
CA THR A 126 -6.45 -0.71 19.98
C THR A 126 -7.96 -0.55 20.08
N THR A 127 -8.71 -1.56 19.64
CA THR A 127 -10.18 -1.53 19.55
C THR A 127 -10.82 -2.31 20.68
N LEU A 128 -11.88 -1.73 21.29
CA LEU A 128 -12.78 -2.39 22.22
C LEU A 128 -14.07 -2.79 21.50
N GLN A 129 -14.54 -4.01 21.67
CA GLN A 129 -15.63 -4.61 20.94
C GLN A 129 -16.99 -4.18 21.52
N LEU A 130 -17.84 -3.55 20.70
CA LEU A 130 -19.16 -3.04 21.10
C LEU A 130 -20.33 -3.72 20.37
N ALA A 131 -20.08 -4.51 19.34
CA ALA A 131 -21.13 -5.12 18.50
C ALA A 131 -21.98 -6.19 19.22
N GLY A 132 -21.58 -6.59 20.44
CA GLY A 132 -22.36 -7.47 21.30
C GLY A 132 -21.91 -8.92 21.35
N TYR A 133 -21.16 -9.40 20.37
CA TYR A 133 -20.58 -10.75 20.34
C TYR A 133 -19.20 -10.76 19.68
N VAL A 134 -18.37 -11.73 20.07
CA VAL A 134 -17.05 -12.02 19.48
C VAL A 134 -16.92 -13.49 19.14
N ALA A 135 -15.96 -13.85 18.31
CA ALA A 135 -15.73 -15.25 17.92
C ALA A 135 -15.45 -16.13 19.13
N ALA A 136 -16.14 -17.27 19.24
CA ALA A 136 -15.91 -18.26 20.30
C ALA A 136 -14.92 -19.35 19.87
N ASP A 137 -14.69 -19.51 18.56
CA ASP A 137 -13.84 -20.55 17.98
C ASP A 137 -13.07 -20.04 16.76
N LYS A 138 -12.24 -20.91 16.19
CA LYS A 138 -11.40 -20.68 15.01
C LYS A 138 -11.77 -21.63 13.86
N ASP A 139 -13.04 -22.08 13.79
CA ASP A 139 -13.49 -23.21 12.98
C ASP A 139 -14.01 -22.80 11.56
N GLY A 140 -13.54 -21.69 11.02
CA GLY A 140 -13.87 -21.25 9.65
C GLY A 140 -15.25 -20.58 9.55
N THR A 141 -15.86 -20.68 8.36
CA THR A 141 -17.08 -19.96 7.99
C THR A 141 -18.24 -20.18 8.96
N VAL A 142 -18.88 -19.09 9.38
CA VAL A 142 -20.09 -19.09 10.21
C VAL A 142 -21.30 -18.83 9.33
N THR A 143 -22.21 -19.80 9.24
CA THR A 143 -23.44 -19.72 8.44
C THR A 143 -24.49 -18.83 9.10
N GLU A 144 -25.53 -18.45 8.36
CA GLU A 144 -26.66 -17.67 8.92
C GLU A 144 -27.39 -18.41 10.06
N ALA A 145 -27.50 -19.72 9.97
CA ALA A 145 -28.12 -20.53 11.00
C ALA A 145 -27.30 -20.59 12.31
N GLU A 146 -26.03 -20.22 12.25
CA GLU A 146 -25.11 -20.15 13.36
C GLU A 146 -24.87 -18.72 13.86
N ALA A 147 -25.67 -17.76 13.37
CA ALA A 147 -25.62 -16.39 13.88
C ALA A 147 -25.85 -16.32 15.39
N ALA A 148 -25.37 -15.27 16.03
CA ALA A 148 -25.54 -15.05 17.45
C ALA A 148 -27.05 -14.85 17.83
N PRO A 149 -27.49 -15.39 19.00
CA PRO A 149 -26.68 -16.16 19.93
C PRO A 149 -26.54 -17.63 19.54
N SER A 150 -25.31 -18.13 19.46
CA SER A 150 -25.04 -19.55 19.23
C SER A 150 -23.68 -19.92 19.86
N LYS A 151 -23.33 -21.21 19.83
CA LYS A 151 -22.03 -21.69 20.35
C LYS A 151 -20.79 -21.16 19.59
N ARG A 152 -21.00 -20.56 18.41
CA ARG A 152 -19.94 -19.94 17.61
C ARG A 152 -19.55 -18.56 18.12
N TRP A 153 -20.28 -18.03 19.13
CA TRP A 153 -20.11 -16.67 19.61
C TRP A 153 -20.12 -16.61 21.13
N ASN A 154 -19.24 -15.79 21.70
CA ASN A 154 -19.29 -15.39 23.11
C ASN A 154 -19.95 -14.01 23.20
N GLU A 155 -20.82 -13.83 24.20
CA GLU A 155 -21.47 -12.54 24.46
C GLU A 155 -20.45 -11.51 24.96
N VAL A 156 -20.50 -10.29 24.43
CA VAL A 156 -19.70 -9.18 24.94
C VAL A 156 -20.51 -8.42 26.00
N LYS A 157 -19.91 -8.23 27.19
CA LYS A 157 -20.38 -7.28 28.20
C LYS A 157 -19.33 -6.20 28.41
N LEU A 158 -19.78 -4.95 28.43
CA LEU A 158 -18.89 -3.81 28.54
C LEU A 158 -18.24 -3.70 29.91
N THR A 159 -18.99 -4.14 30.96
CA THR A 159 -18.53 -4.14 32.35
C THR A 159 -18.81 -5.46 33.04
N LYS A 160 -17.86 -5.98 33.83
CA LYS A 160 -18.00 -7.23 34.59
C LYS A 160 -18.81 -7.07 35.86
N GLY A 161 -18.74 -5.92 36.48
CA GLY A 161 -19.48 -5.64 37.72
C GLY A 161 -19.02 -6.44 38.97
N SER A 162 -17.92 -7.21 38.86
CA SER A 162 -17.29 -7.97 39.92
C SER A 162 -15.76 -7.83 39.84
N ALA A 163 -15.03 -8.47 40.76
CA ALA A 163 -13.56 -8.45 40.72
C ALA A 163 -13.03 -9.13 39.44
N PHE A 164 -12.02 -8.54 38.85
CA PHE A 164 -11.31 -9.12 37.70
C PHE A 164 -10.51 -10.35 38.11
N ALA A 165 -10.47 -11.33 37.20
CA ALA A 165 -9.65 -12.52 37.38
C ALA A 165 -8.20 -12.26 36.92
N GLU A 166 -7.26 -13.08 37.38
CA GLU A 166 -5.88 -13.03 36.91
C GLU A 166 -5.79 -13.48 35.43
N GLU A 167 -6.52 -14.55 35.11
CA GLU A 167 -6.72 -15.04 33.74
C GLU A 167 -8.24 -15.12 33.49
N PRO A 168 -8.69 -14.96 32.20
CA PRO A 168 -10.12 -14.96 31.86
C PRO A 168 -10.78 -16.33 32.10
N ASP A 169 -12.08 -16.33 32.32
CA ASP A 169 -12.89 -17.56 32.44
C ASP A 169 -13.43 -17.97 31.06
N LEU A 170 -12.74 -18.88 30.42
CA LEU A 170 -13.10 -19.36 29.06
C LEU A 170 -14.38 -20.23 29.04
N THR A 171 -15.03 -20.46 30.19
CA THR A 171 -16.15 -21.41 30.31
C THR A 171 -17.50 -20.71 30.48
N ASP A 172 -17.56 -19.44 30.80
CA ASP A 172 -18.81 -18.71 31.08
C ASP A 172 -19.53 -18.20 29.80
N GLY A 173 -18.84 -18.23 28.63
CA GLY A 173 -19.38 -17.78 27.33
C GLY A 173 -19.55 -16.27 27.22
N VAL A 174 -18.90 -15.50 28.09
CA VAL A 174 -18.98 -14.03 28.15
C VAL A 174 -17.57 -13.45 28.13
N VAL A 175 -17.39 -12.41 27.33
CA VAL A 175 -16.13 -11.66 27.23
C VAL A 175 -16.37 -10.24 27.75
N TYR A 176 -15.60 -9.81 28.75
CA TYR A 176 -15.77 -8.51 29.41
C TYR A 176 -14.74 -7.49 28.91
N MET A 177 -15.20 -6.30 28.48
CA MET A 177 -14.32 -5.28 27.91
C MET A 177 -13.53 -4.52 28.98
N ASP A 178 -14.09 -4.26 30.14
CA ASP A 178 -13.35 -3.66 31.26
C ASP A 178 -12.27 -4.61 31.82
N GLU A 179 -12.52 -5.91 31.84
CA GLU A 179 -11.51 -6.92 32.20
C GLU A 179 -10.40 -7.01 31.15
N TYR A 180 -10.73 -6.85 29.86
CA TYR A 180 -9.73 -6.75 28.79
C TYR A 180 -8.77 -5.58 29.01
N VAL A 181 -9.30 -4.39 29.33
CA VAL A 181 -8.48 -3.21 29.62
C VAL A 181 -7.60 -3.45 30.87
N ASP A 182 -8.16 -4.02 31.94
CA ASP A 182 -7.40 -4.36 33.14
C ASP A 182 -6.29 -5.38 32.83
N TYR A 183 -6.58 -6.37 32.00
CA TYR A 183 -5.58 -7.39 31.58
C TYR A 183 -4.43 -6.72 30.80
N ILE A 184 -4.73 -5.83 29.84
CA ILE A 184 -3.72 -5.04 29.10
C ILE A 184 -2.86 -4.25 30.08
N ILE A 185 -3.46 -3.51 31.01
CA ILE A 185 -2.72 -2.70 32.00
C ILE A 185 -1.80 -3.57 32.85
N ARG A 186 -2.27 -4.71 33.30
CA ARG A 186 -1.44 -5.66 34.11
C ARG A 186 -0.27 -6.23 33.31
N LYS A 187 -0.44 -6.49 32.01
CA LYS A 187 0.61 -7.11 31.18
C LYS A 187 1.58 -6.08 30.59
N LEU A 188 1.11 -4.91 30.17
CA LEU A 188 1.86 -3.93 29.40
C LEU A 188 2.17 -2.64 30.16
N GLY A 189 1.47 -2.38 31.26
CA GLY A 189 1.45 -1.09 31.95
C GLY A 189 0.29 -0.22 31.50
N ASP A 190 0.07 0.90 32.20
CA ASP A 190 -0.96 1.89 31.86
C ASP A 190 -0.57 2.70 30.60
N SER A 191 -1.44 3.60 30.18
CA SER A 191 -1.24 4.43 28.99
C SER A 191 -0.02 5.37 29.06
N GLN A 192 0.59 5.54 30.22
CA GLN A 192 1.80 6.34 30.38
C GLN A 192 3.08 5.48 30.23
N ALA A 193 2.94 4.15 30.26
CA ALA A 193 4.03 3.24 30.01
C ALA A 193 4.37 3.17 28.52
N LYS A 194 5.66 3.11 28.18
CA LYS A 194 6.09 2.95 26.77
C LYS A 194 5.56 1.67 26.12
N THR A 195 5.36 0.63 26.91
CA THR A 195 4.75 -0.64 26.49
C THR A 195 3.22 -0.64 26.59
N GLY A 196 2.60 0.32 27.26
CA GLY A 196 1.17 0.44 27.41
C GLY A 196 0.44 0.80 26.11
N ILE A 197 -0.87 0.75 26.16
CA ILE A 197 -1.77 1.20 25.09
C ILE A 197 -2.25 2.61 25.43
N GLN A 198 -1.99 3.57 24.55
CA GLN A 198 -2.25 4.99 24.80
C GLN A 198 -3.71 5.37 24.54
N GLY A 199 -4.37 4.68 23.61
CA GLY A 199 -5.75 4.96 23.24
C GLY A 199 -6.58 3.69 23.00
N TYR A 200 -7.88 3.84 23.20
CA TYR A 200 -8.88 2.80 22.93
C TYR A 200 -9.94 3.34 21.96
N SER A 201 -10.12 2.66 20.84
CA SER A 201 -11.19 2.96 19.87
C SER A 201 -12.47 2.24 20.25
N LEU A 202 -13.58 2.96 20.21
CA LEU A 202 -14.92 2.44 20.52
C LEU A 202 -15.49 1.72 19.30
N ASP A 203 -15.01 0.50 19.08
CA ASP A 203 -15.25 -0.37 17.94
C ASP A 203 -14.69 0.14 16.60
N ASN A 204 -15.12 -0.46 15.52
CA ASN A 204 -14.80 -0.12 14.13
C ASN A 204 -16.09 -0.04 13.31
N GLU A 205 -16.31 1.10 12.67
CA GLU A 205 -17.37 1.32 11.69
C GLU A 205 -18.76 0.82 12.12
N PRO A 206 -19.26 1.22 13.29
CA PRO A 206 -20.51 0.67 13.85
C PRO A 206 -21.72 0.85 12.92
N ALA A 207 -21.72 1.87 12.08
CA ALA A 207 -22.76 2.09 11.08
C ALA A 207 -22.85 0.96 10.03
N LEU A 208 -21.78 0.19 9.84
CA LEU A 208 -21.71 -0.93 8.90
C LEU A 208 -21.97 -2.31 9.55
N TRP A 209 -22.16 -2.43 10.86
CA TRP A 209 -22.27 -3.74 11.53
C TRP A 209 -23.34 -4.64 10.92
N SER A 210 -24.50 -4.10 10.54
CA SER A 210 -25.58 -4.90 9.94
C SER A 210 -25.24 -5.50 8.58
N GLY A 211 -24.29 -4.92 7.86
CA GLY A 211 -23.75 -5.44 6.60
C GLY A 211 -22.52 -6.30 6.81
N THR A 212 -21.51 -5.74 7.47
CA THR A 212 -20.19 -6.39 7.64
C THR A 212 -20.20 -7.49 8.70
N HIS A 213 -21.02 -7.34 9.74
CA HIS A 213 -21.10 -8.26 10.88
C HIS A 213 -22.52 -8.76 11.14
N SER A 214 -23.30 -9.04 10.09
CA SER A 214 -24.70 -9.48 10.19
C SER A 214 -24.91 -10.77 11.00
N ARG A 215 -23.86 -11.56 11.25
CA ARG A 215 -23.93 -12.75 12.12
C ARG A 215 -23.98 -12.42 13.61
N ILE A 216 -23.56 -11.22 14.01
CA ILE A 216 -23.57 -10.76 15.42
C ILE A 216 -24.44 -9.53 15.63
N HIS A 217 -24.61 -8.69 14.62
CA HIS A 217 -25.42 -7.48 14.69
C HIS A 217 -26.25 -7.28 13.39
N PRO A 218 -27.36 -8.04 13.20
CA PRO A 218 -28.06 -8.11 11.92
C PRO A 218 -28.93 -6.88 11.60
N LYS A 219 -29.09 -5.95 12.55
CA LYS A 219 -29.86 -4.70 12.36
C LYS A 219 -28.92 -3.51 12.35
N PRO A 220 -29.27 -2.43 11.66
CA PRO A 220 -28.57 -1.16 11.79
C PRO A 220 -28.44 -0.74 13.25
N VAL A 221 -27.31 -0.19 13.65
CA VAL A 221 -27.10 0.30 15.02
C VAL A 221 -27.93 1.55 15.25
N GLY A 222 -28.66 1.60 16.38
CA GLY A 222 -29.43 2.77 16.79
C GLY A 222 -28.55 3.87 17.40
N ILE A 223 -29.00 5.11 17.30
CA ILE A 223 -28.31 6.29 17.84
C ILE A 223 -28.12 6.18 19.35
N GLN A 224 -29.18 5.79 20.05
CA GLN A 224 -29.14 5.62 21.51
C GLN A 224 -28.26 4.43 21.89
N GLU A 225 -28.38 3.32 21.17
CA GLU A 225 -27.55 2.12 21.41
C GLU A 225 -26.05 2.45 21.35
N LEU A 226 -25.60 3.10 20.27
CA LEU A 226 -24.18 3.43 20.11
C LEU A 226 -23.69 4.40 21.17
N SER A 227 -24.53 5.41 21.50
CA SER A 227 -24.19 6.37 22.55
C SER A 227 -24.08 5.70 23.93
N ASP A 228 -25.06 4.86 24.32
CA ASP A 228 -25.06 4.18 25.62
C ASP A 228 -23.84 3.25 25.77
N LYS A 229 -23.55 2.45 24.76
CA LYS A 229 -22.37 1.57 24.74
C LYS A 229 -21.07 2.35 24.84
N SER A 230 -20.95 3.45 24.06
CA SER A 230 -19.78 4.33 24.09
C SER A 230 -19.56 4.94 25.47
N ILE A 231 -20.62 5.43 26.11
CA ILE A 231 -20.58 6.06 27.45
C ILE A 231 -20.19 5.04 28.51
N GLU A 232 -20.81 3.85 28.50
CA GLU A 232 -20.56 2.81 29.48
C GLU A 232 -19.09 2.36 29.49
N ILE A 233 -18.57 1.98 28.33
CA ILE A 233 -17.17 1.49 28.25
C ILE A 233 -16.15 2.60 28.46
N ALA A 234 -16.38 3.81 27.92
CA ALA A 234 -15.50 4.95 28.15
C ALA A 234 -15.37 5.28 29.65
N ALA A 235 -16.47 5.24 30.39
CA ALA A 235 -16.46 5.43 31.85
C ALA A 235 -15.69 4.34 32.58
N ALA A 236 -15.80 3.08 32.12
CA ALA A 236 -15.04 1.96 32.68
C ALA A 236 -13.55 2.10 32.42
N VAL A 237 -13.15 2.42 31.18
CA VAL A 237 -11.73 2.67 30.83
C VAL A 237 -11.16 3.81 31.67
N LYS A 238 -11.86 4.96 31.75
CA LYS A 238 -11.39 6.13 32.52
C LYS A 238 -11.26 5.87 34.02
N LYS A 239 -11.98 4.88 34.54
CA LYS A 239 -11.84 4.43 35.92
C LYS A 239 -10.58 3.59 36.13
N LEU A 240 -10.20 2.77 35.15
CA LEU A 240 -9.02 1.89 35.19
C LEU A 240 -7.74 2.64 34.82
N ASP A 241 -7.80 3.42 33.75
CA ASP A 241 -6.71 4.25 33.25
C ASP A 241 -7.21 5.66 32.92
N PRO A 242 -7.18 6.59 33.87
CA PRO A 242 -7.69 7.97 33.66
C PRO A 242 -6.93 8.76 32.58
N LYS A 243 -5.76 8.29 32.16
CA LYS A 243 -4.91 8.96 31.15
C LYS A 243 -5.05 8.35 29.76
N ALA A 244 -5.61 7.18 29.63
CA ALA A 244 -5.89 6.58 28.33
C ALA A 244 -6.86 7.46 27.54
N GLU A 245 -6.61 7.64 26.24
CA GLU A 245 -7.48 8.43 25.38
C GLU A 245 -8.57 7.54 24.76
N ILE A 246 -9.78 8.09 24.70
CA ILE A 246 -10.94 7.44 24.10
C ILE A 246 -11.20 8.03 22.73
N PHE A 247 -11.18 7.16 21.73
CA PHE A 247 -11.47 7.45 20.32
C PHE A 247 -12.85 6.91 19.96
N GLY A 248 -13.68 7.70 19.31
CA GLY A 248 -14.98 7.25 18.84
C GLY A 248 -15.71 8.29 18.00
N PRO A 249 -16.73 7.85 17.24
CA PRO A 249 -17.25 6.47 17.12
C PRO A 249 -16.68 5.67 15.94
N ALA A 250 -15.54 6.04 15.35
CA ALA A 250 -14.87 5.37 14.24
C ALA A 250 -15.80 5.16 13.02
N LEU A 251 -16.40 6.24 12.53
CA LEU A 251 -17.40 6.18 11.46
C LEU A 251 -16.76 6.01 10.08
N TYR A 252 -17.32 5.11 9.25
CA TYR A 252 -16.73 4.65 7.98
C TYR A 252 -16.62 5.71 6.87
N GLY A 253 -17.31 6.83 6.97
CA GLY A 253 -17.28 7.85 5.93
C GLY A 253 -18.48 8.78 5.96
N TYR A 254 -18.64 9.56 4.90
CA TYR A 254 -19.57 10.68 4.83
C TYR A 254 -21.02 10.35 5.23
N THR A 255 -21.57 9.23 4.72
CA THR A 255 -22.95 8.84 5.03
C THR A 255 -23.15 8.66 6.52
N ALA A 256 -22.18 8.01 7.21
CA ALA A 256 -22.26 7.84 8.65
C ALA A 256 -22.09 9.16 9.44
N PHE A 257 -21.37 10.14 8.90
CA PHE A 257 -21.29 11.47 9.50
C PHE A 257 -22.63 12.20 9.47
N ASP A 258 -23.39 11.99 8.38
CA ASP A 258 -24.68 12.65 8.18
C ASP A 258 -25.79 12.04 9.03
N HIS A 259 -25.96 10.71 9.05
CA HIS A 259 -27.10 10.06 9.69
C HIS A 259 -26.84 8.67 10.31
N LEU A 260 -25.59 8.30 10.59
CA LEU A 260 -25.11 7.06 11.21
C LEU A 260 -25.26 5.85 10.30
N ALA A 261 -26.41 5.19 10.27
CA ALA A 261 -26.66 3.98 9.52
C ALA A 261 -27.66 4.22 8.39
N ASP A 262 -27.37 3.64 7.24
CA ASP A 262 -28.29 3.65 6.10
C ASP A 262 -29.46 2.71 6.38
N ASP A 263 -30.56 3.25 6.86
CA ASP A 263 -31.82 2.53 6.99
C ASP A 263 -32.96 3.42 6.50
N ASP A 264 -33.50 3.09 5.33
CA ASP A 264 -34.69 3.74 4.73
C ASP A 264 -35.91 3.72 5.67
N SER A 265 -35.87 2.92 6.73
CA SER A 265 -36.93 2.79 7.73
C SER A 265 -36.69 3.61 8.99
N SER A 266 -35.53 4.25 9.16
CA SER A 266 -35.15 4.93 10.40
C SER A 266 -35.72 6.31 10.48
N THR A 267 -36.86 6.41 11.14
CA THR A 267 -37.40 7.71 11.64
C THR A 267 -36.65 8.23 12.87
N GLU A 268 -35.74 7.43 13.44
CA GLU A 268 -34.97 7.77 14.63
C GLU A 268 -34.13 9.01 14.40
N TRP A 269 -33.30 9.02 13.33
CA TRP A 269 -32.42 10.15 13.02
C TRP A 269 -33.19 11.44 12.77
N GLU A 270 -34.22 11.40 11.95
CA GLU A 270 -35.03 12.61 11.65
C GLU A 270 -35.69 13.21 12.92
N THR A 271 -36.10 12.34 13.85
CA THR A 271 -36.67 12.78 15.14
C THR A 271 -35.60 13.42 16.03
N VAL A 272 -34.44 12.70 16.22
CA VAL A 272 -33.35 13.19 17.06
C VAL A 272 -32.73 14.47 16.50
N LYS A 273 -32.57 14.56 15.18
CA LYS A 273 -32.10 15.75 14.47
C LYS A 273 -32.99 16.94 14.71
N ALA A 274 -34.31 16.75 14.59
CA ALA A 274 -35.26 17.82 14.77
C ALA A 274 -35.36 18.29 16.23
N GLU A 275 -35.35 17.38 17.19
CA GLU A 275 -35.40 17.67 18.63
C GLU A 275 -34.14 18.37 19.13
N GLY A 276 -32.94 17.89 18.68
CA GLY A 276 -31.64 18.44 19.07
C GLY A 276 -31.20 19.66 18.27
N GLY A 277 -31.80 19.91 17.11
CA GLY A 277 -31.37 20.96 16.18
C GLY A 277 -29.98 20.69 15.61
N TYR A 278 -29.65 19.43 15.43
CA TYR A 278 -28.35 18.95 14.90
C TYR A 278 -28.27 19.16 13.38
N HIS A 279 -27.07 19.43 12.91
CA HIS A 279 -26.82 19.53 11.47
C HIS A 279 -26.66 18.14 10.85
N TRP A 280 -25.86 17.29 11.47
CA TRP A 280 -25.60 15.91 11.11
C TRP A 280 -25.38 15.05 12.36
N TYR A 281 -25.20 13.73 12.20
CA TYR A 281 -25.06 12.78 13.32
C TYR A 281 -23.85 13.08 14.22
N LEU A 282 -22.73 13.57 13.67
CA LEU A 282 -21.57 13.93 14.50
C LEU A 282 -21.90 14.93 15.59
N ASP A 283 -22.80 15.90 15.33
CA ASP A 283 -23.28 16.85 16.33
C ASP A 283 -23.97 16.15 17.52
N CYS A 284 -24.86 15.20 17.18
CA CYS A 284 -25.60 14.40 18.16
C CYS A 284 -24.67 13.57 19.04
N TYR A 285 -23.73 12.86 18.44
CA TYR A 285 -22.78 12.03 19.17
C TYR A 285 -21.88 12.85 20.11
N LEU A 286 -21.34 13.98 19.63
CA LEU A 286 -20.54 14.90 20.43
C LEU A 286 -21.34 15.44 21.63
N ASP A 287 -22.59 15.84 21.41
CA ASP A 287 -23.44 16.36 22.47
C ASP A 287 -23.76 15.29 23.54
N ALA A 288 -24.11 14.08 23.10
CA ALA A 288 -24.36 12.95 24.00
C ALA A 288 -23.13 12.63 24.88
N MET A 289 -21.93 12.56 24.27
CA MET A 289 -20.69 12.29 24.97
C MET A 289 -20.30 13.43 25.93
N LYS A 290 -20.57 14.68 25.57
CA LYS A 290 -20.38 15.84 26.45
C LYS A 290 -21.27 15.76 27.67
N GLN A 291 -22.56 15.56 27.48
CA GLN A 291 -23.56 15.50 28.59
C GLN A 291 -23.18 14.34 29.55
N ALA A 292 -22.80 13.19 29.00
CA ALA A 292 -22.35 12.05 29.81
C ALA A 292 -21.05 12.37 30.59
N SER A 293 -20.11 13.07 29.97
CA SER A 293 -18.85 13.49 30.59
C SER A 293 -19.09 14.47 31.75
N GLU A 294 -19.99 15.44 31.57
CA GLU A 294 -20.40 16.40 32.62
C GLU A 294 -21.03 15.66 33.81
N LYS A 295 -21.89 14.67 33.54
CA LYS A 295 -22.52 13.84 34.56
C LYS A 295 -21.49 12.93 35.29
N ALA A 296 -20.52 12.39 34.56
CA ALA A 296 -19.47 11.52 35.11
C ALA A 296 -18.36 12.31 35.84
N GLY A 297 -18.23 13.63 35.58
CA GLY A 297 -17.15 14.45 36.12
C GLY A 297 -15.77 14.15 35.52
N VAL A 298 -15.72 13.44 34.36
CA VAL A 298 -14.51 13.09 33.61
C VAL A 298 -14.81 13.11 32.12
N ARG A 299 -13.84 13.49 31.30
CA ARG A 299 -13.98 13.46 29.84
C ARG A 299 -14.06 12.01 29.36
N LEU A 300 -15.14 11.65 28.66
CA LEU A 300 -15.38 10.30 28.12
C LEU A 300 -15.06 10.16 26.63
N LEU A 301 -14.83 11.26 25.92
CA LEU A 301 -14.39 11.26 24.53
C LEU A 301 -13.24 12.27 24.38
N ASP A 302 -12.04 11.77 24.12
CA ASP A 302 -10.87 12.61 23.92
C ASP A 302 -10.66 12.97 22.45
N VAL A 303 -11.01 12.04 21.55
CA VAL A 303 -10.83 12.16 20.11
C VAL A 303 -12.10 11.77 19.39
N LEU A 304 -12.69 12.70 18.62
CA LEU A 304 -13.72 12.39 17.64
C LEU A 304 -13.03 11.63 16.48
N ASP A 305 -13.44 10.39 16.28
CA ASP A 305 -12.81 9.47 15.36
C ASP A 305 -13.68 9.26 14.12
N ILE A 306 -13.10 9.53 12.96
CA ILE A 306 -13.73 9.32 11.66
C ILE A 306 -12.79 8.56 10.73
N HIS A 307 -13.35 7.87 9.73
CA HIS A 307 -12.62 7.36 8.57
C HIS A 307 -12.94 8.21 7.36
N TYR A 308 -11.97 8.36 6.46
CA TYR A 308 -12.20 9.09 5.22
C TYR A 308 -11.58 8.40 4.01
N TYR A 309 -12.43 7.89 3.15
CA TYR A 309 -12.08 7.34 1.86
C TYR A 309 -12.71 8.20 0.77
N SER A 310 -11.88 8.84 -0.06
CA SER A 310 -12.38 9.73 -1.11
C SER A 310 -13.10 8.95 -2.20
N GLU A 311 -14.33 9.34 -2.48
CA GLU A 311 -15.10 8.74 -3.58
C GLU A 311 -14.53 9.13 -4.96
N SER A 312 -14.08 10.38 -5.12
CA SER A 312 -13.54 10.85 -6.40
C SER A 312 -12.18 10.22 -6.73
N SER A 313 -11.36 9.87 -5.74
CA SER A 313 -10.02 9.30 -5.98
C SER A 313 -10.06 7.95 -6.73
N ARG A 314 -11.19 7.26 -6.68
CA ARG A 314 -11.41 5.97 -7.36
C ARG A 314 -11.61 6.10 -8.87
N ASN A 315 -11.90 7.30 -9.38
CA ASN A 315 -12.15 7.53 -10.80
C ASN A 315 -10.86 7.53 -11.66
N GLY A 316 -9.69 7.61 -11.03
CA GLY A 316 -8.40 7.61 -11.70
C GLY A 316 -7.44 8.67 -11.19
N ALA A 317 -6.28 8.77 -11.83
CA ALA A 317 -5.19 9.63 -11.39
C ALA A 317 -5.56 11.13 -11.38
N GLU A 318 -6.23 11.61 -12.41
CA GLU A 318 -6.63 13.04 -12.53
C GLU A 318 -7.54 13.46 -11.36
N ASP A 319 -8.56 12.66 -11.05
CA ASP A 319 -9.47 12.94 -9.94
C ASP A 319 -8.76 12.75 -8.59
N ARG A 320 -7.85 11.77 -8.48
CA ARG A 320 -7.05 11.55 -7.26
C ARG A 320 -6.18 12.75 -6.92
N LEU A 321 -5.52 13.37 -7.90
CA LEU A 321 -4.72 14.59 -7.72
C LEU A 321 -5.52 15.76 -7.13
N GLN A 322 -6.84 15.75 -7.28
CA GLN A 322 -7.72 16.81 -6.80
C GLN A 322 -8.50 16.40 -5.53
N SER A 323 -8.55 15.13 -5.19
CA SER A 323 -9.46 14.56 -4.19
C SER A 323 -9.26 15.09 -2.77
N VAL A 324 -8.04 15.42 -2.38
CA VAL A 324 -7.72 15.98 -1.06
C VAL A 324 -8.37 17.36 -0.83
N ARG A 325 -8.63 18.12 -1.89
CA ARG A 325 -9.25 19.45 -1.83
C ARG A 325 -10.64 19.45 -1.18
N THR A 326 -11.37 18.34 -1.29
CA THR A 326 -12.67 18.17 -0.59
C THR A 326 -12.54 18.33 0.93
N LEU A 327 -11.37 18.02 1.48
CA LEU A 327 -11.13 18.13 2.91
C LEU A 327 -11.01 19.59 3.40
N TYR A 328 -10.45 20.49 2.57
CA TYR A 328 -10.05 21.82 3.03
C TYR A 328 -10.51 23.00 2.18
N GLU A 329 -10.77 22.80 0.86
CA GLU A 329 -10.98 23.92 -0.05
C GLU A 329 -12.45 24.32 -0.18
N LYS A 330 -12.74 25.54 0.24
CA LYS A 330 -14.09 26.09 0.13
C LYS A 330 -14.49 26.32 -1.34
N GLY A 331 -15.59 25.70 -1.74
CA GLY A 331 -16.16 25.84 -3.09
C GLY A 331 -15.60 24.84 -4.09
N PHE A 332 -14.67 23.97 -3.71
CA PHE A 332 -14.28 22.83 -4.53
C PHE A 332 -15.44 21.82 -4.58
N VAL A 333 -15.68 21.27 -5.77
CA VAL A 333 -16.71 20.24 -6.00
C VAL A 333 -16.04 19.04 -6.62
N GLU A 334 -15.89 17.98 -5.85
CA GLU A 334 -15.31 16.75 -6.33
C GLU A 334 -16.20 16.00 -7.32
N ASN A 335 -15.60 15.21 -8.19
CA ASN A 335 -16.29 14.39 -9.17
C ASN A 335 -16.87 13.10 -8.53
N SER A 336 -17.83 13.28 -7.62
CA SER A 336 -18.53 12.20 -6.95
C SER A 336 -19.94 12.62 -6.52
N TRP A 337 -20.69 11.68 -5.96
CA TRP A 337 -22.01 11.96 -5.38
C TRP A 337 -21.93 12.93 -4.19
N ILE A 338 -20.84 12.91 -3.41
CA ILE A 338 -20.62 13.85 -2.30
C ILE A 338 -20.55 15.27 -2.85
N GLY A 339 -19.74 15.49 -3.90
CA GLY A 339 -19.64 16.79 -4.55
C GLY A 339 -20.95 17.26 -5.19
N GLN A 340 -21.77 16.34 -5.69
CA GLN A 340 -23.03 16.68 -6.35
C GLN A 340 -24.15 17.01 -5.35
N TRP A 341 -24.26 16.29 -4.24
CA TRP A 341 -25.43 16.37 -3.36
C TRP A 341 -25.16 16.85 -1.94
N CYS A 342 -23.90 16.86 -1.51
CA CYS A 342 -23.51 17.11 -0.11
C CYS A 342 -22.67 18.37 0.08
N GLN A 343 -22.76 19.34 -0.82
CA GLN A 343 -21.93 20.56 -0.82
C GLN A 343 -22.02 21.40 0.46
N THR A 344 -23.10 21.28 1.23
CA THR A 344 -23.27 22.02 2.49
C THR A 344 -22.29 21.59 3.58
N ASN A 345 -21.72 20.38 3.45
CA ASN A 345 -20.78 19.80 4.41
C ASN A 345 -19.33 19.86 3.92
N ILE A 346 -19.10 20.48 2.76
CA ILE A 346 -17.76 20.67 2.18
C ILE A 346 -17.30 22.12 2.46
N PRO A 347 -16.05 22.33 2.87
CA PRO A 347 -15.00 21.34 3.10
C PRO A 347 -15.20 20.53 4.40
N ILE A 348 -14.81 19.25 4.36
CA ILE A 348 -15.11 18.29 5.42
C ILE A 348 -14.48 18.66 6.77
N LEU A 349 -13.15 18.89 6.81
CA LEU A 349 -12.44 19.10 8.08
C LEU A 349 -12.87 20.37 8.82
N PRO A 350 -13.05 21.53 8.17
CA PRO A 350 -13.61 22.71 8.84
C PRO A 350 -15.03 22.50 9.36
N THR A 351 -15.86 21.70 8.67
CA THR A 351 -17.24 21.40 9.10
C THR A 351 -17.23 20.50 10.33
N VAL A 352 -16.39 19.46 10.35
CA VAL A 352 -16.19 18.59 11.53
C VAL A 352 -15.65 19.40 12.72
N GLN A 353 -14.66 20.27 12.49
CA GLN A 353 -14.11 21.10 13.55
C GLN A 353 -15.18 22.06 14.13
N ALA A 354 -16.05 22.63 13.29
CA ALA A 354 -17.15 23.48 13.76
C ALA A 354 -18.14 22.70 14.65
N SER A 355 -18.40 21.44 14.36
CA SER A 355 -19.20 20.55 15.23
C SER A 355 -18.52 20.31 16.58
N ILE A 356 -17.21 20.02 16.58
CA ILE A 356 -16.43 19.87 17.80
C ILE A 356 -16.50 21.14 18.65
N ASP A 357 -16.23 22.30 18.05
CA ASP A 357 -16.20 23.59 18.75
C ASP A 357 -17.53 23.93 19.37
N LYS A 358 -18.62 23.55 18.71
CA LYS A 358 -19.99 23.86 19.19
C LYS A 358 -20.47 22.85 20.25
N TYR A 359 -20.33 21.58 20.02
CA TYR A 359 -21.00 20.56 20.83
C TYR A 359 -20.12 19.97 21.91
N TYR A 360 -18.81 19.75 21.65
CA TYR A 360 -17.90 19.25 22.68
C TYR A 360 -16.49 19.89 22.57
N PRO A 361 -16.38 21.18 22.92
CA PRO A 361 -15.12 21.92 22.80
C PRO A 361 -13.94 21.21 23.49
N GLY A 362 -12.79 21.22 22.82
CA GLY A 362 -11.55 20.59 23.28
C GLY A 362 -11.46 19.11 23.01
N THR A 363 -12.45 18.48 22.35
CA THR A 363 -12.28 17.17 21.72
C THR A 363 -11.33 17.31 20.54
N LYS A 364 -10.39 16.38 20.39
CA LYS A 364 -9.44 16.34 19.27
C LYS A 364 -10.09 15.66 18.07
N LEU A 365 -9.54 15.86 16.87
CA LEU A 365 -9.98 15.16 15.67
C LEU A 365 -9.01 14.05 15.31
N GLY A 366 -9.52 12.82 15.11
CA GLY A 366 -8.81 11.67 14.61
C GLY A 366 -9.35 11.19 13.26
N ILE A 367 -8.47 10.73 12.38
CA ILE A 367 -8.79 10.07 11.12
C ILE A 367 -8.09 8.73 11.14
N THR A 368 -8.72 7.72 11.77
CA THR A 368 -8.06 6.45 12.07
C THR A 368 -8.01 5.48 10.91
N GLU A 369 -8.75 5.78 9.84
CA GLU A 369 -8.57 5.13 8.54
C GLU A 369 -8.72 6.16 7.41
N TYR A 370 -7.78 6.12 6.49
CA TYR A 370 -7.86 6.84 5.21
C TYR A 370 -6.95 6.19 4.18
N ASN A 371 -7.29 6.32 2.91
CA ASN A 371 -6.44 5.95 1.77
C ASN A 371 -7.02 6.60 0.50
N PHE A 372 -6.15 7.23 -0.30
CA PHE A 372 -6.54 7.86 -1.57
C PHE A 372 -6.28 6.97 -2.78
N GLY A 373 -5.69 5.78 -2.59
CA GLY A 373 -5.30 4.86 -3.67
C GLY A 373 -4.07 5.33 -4.46
N GLY A 374 -3.70 4.57 -5.49
CA GLY A 374 -2.56 4.90 -6.35
C GLY A 374 -1.23 4.32 -5.86
N GLU A 375 -1.22 3.07 -5.40
CA GLU A 375 -0.03 2.36 -4.96
C GLU A 375 1.06 2.31 -6.04
N ASP A 376 0.65 2.11 -7.30
CA ASP A 376 1.52 1.96 -8.46
C ASP A 376 1.58 3.22 -9.34
N ASP A 377 1.10 4.37 -8.84
CA ASP A 377 0.97 5.60 -9.61
C ASP A 377 1.38 6.83 -8.80
N PRO A 378 2.17 7.78 -9.35
CA PRO A 378 2.65 8.97 -8.64
C PRO A 378 1.55 9.80 -7.98
N SER A 379 0.30 9.76 -8.50
CA SER A 379 -0.83 10.45 -7.85
C SER A 379 -1.09 9.96 -6.43
N GLY A 380 -0.74 8.70 -6.12
CA GLY A 380 -0.83 8.17 -4.76
C GLY A 380 0.12 8.88 -3.80
N ALA A 381 1.37 9.09 -4.20
CA ALA A 381 2.33 9.85 -3.39
C ALA A 381 1.93 11.32 -3.24
N ILE A 382 1.43 11.94 -4.33
CA ILE A 382 0.99 13.35 -4.32
C ILE A 382 -0.21 13.52 -3.40
N ALA A 383 -1.23 12.68 -3.53
CA ALA A 383 -2.43 12.74 -2.68
C ALA A 383 -2.08 12.45 -1.21
N GLN A 384 -1.22 11.46 -0.94
CA GLN A 384 -0.77 11.14 0.42
C GLN A 384 0.00 12.30 1.05
N ALA A 385 0.94 12.91 0.32
CA ALA A 385 1.72 14.04 0.81
C ALA A 385 0.84 15.29 1.05
N GLU A 386 -0.09 15.58 0.15
CA GLU A 386 -1.06 16.68 0.31
C GLU A 386 -2.00 16.43 1.49
N ALA A 387 -2.48 15.20 1.69
CA ALA A 387 -3.35 14.84 2.81
C ALA A 387 -2.66 15.08 4.15
N LEU A 388 -1.40 14.68 4.31
CA LEU A 388 -0.65 14.90 5.54
C LEU A 388 -0.42 16.40 5.82
N GLY A 389 -0.10 17.18 4.80
CA GLY A 389 -0.02 18.63 4.91
C GLY A 389 -1.36 19.27 5.30
N CYS A 390 -2.45 18.83 4.69
CA CYS A 390 -3.80 19.24 5.03
C CYS A 390 -4.17 18.88 6.47
N TYR A 391 -3.83 17.67 6.94
CA TYR A 391 -4.08 17.25 8.32
C TYR A 391 -3.30 18.11 9.32
N ALA A 392 -2.05 18.40 9.04
CA ALA A 392 -1.26 19.34 9.85
C ALA A 392 -1.90 20.73 9.90
N ASP A 393 -2.38 21.24 8.75
CA ASP A 393 -3.04 22.55 8.68
C ASP A 393 -4.39 22.57 9.35
N ALA A 394 -5.16 21.50 9.31
CA ALA A 394 -6.45 21.37 9.99
C ALA A 394 -6.36 21.03 11.49
N ASN A 395 -5.15 20.96 12.09
CA ASN A 395 -4.91 20.51 13.46
C ASN A 395 -5.49 19.12 13.77
N VAL A 396 -5.47 18.21 12.81
CA VAL A 396 -5.78 16.80 13.05
C VAL A 396 -4.81 16.27 14.09
N TYR A 397 -5.32 15.58 15.09
CA TYR A 397 -4.53 15.07 16.21
C TYR A 397 -3.90 13.72 15.90
N PHE A 398 -4.67 12.84 15.27
CA PHE A 398 -4.26 11.49 14.95
C PHE A 398 -4.71 11.13 13.54
N ALA A 399 -3.83 10.51 12.76
CA ALA A 399 -4.24 9.91 11.50
C ALA A 399 -3.47 8.60 11.28
N SER A 400 -4.15 7.56 10.78
CA SER A 400 -3.50 6.30 10.42
C SER A 400 -3.96 5.80 9.05
N LEU A 401 -2.97 5.64 8.17
CA LEU A 401 -3.17 5.11 6.83
C LEU A 401 -3.65 3.66 6.90
N TRP A 402 -4.66 3.30 6.12
CA TRP A 402 -5.14 1.93 5.98
C TRP A 402 -4.54 1.27 4.74
N GLY A 403 -3.68 0.27 4.93
CA GLY A 403 -2.99 -0.40 3.84
C GLY A 403 -2.03 0.54 3.11
N GLY A 404 -1.71 0.18 1.87
CA GLY A 404 -0.84 0.95 1.00
C GLY A 404 0.49 0.27 0.72
N SER A 405 1.06 0.61 -0.41
CA SER A 405 2.38 0.15 -0.86
C SER A 405 2.98 1.21 -1.78
N GLY A 406 4.16 0.98 -2.29
CA GLY A 406 4.78 1.77 -3.34
C GLY A 406 4.70 3.28 -3.11
N TYR A 407 4.04 3.99 -4.02
CA TYR A 407 3.93 5.45 -3.99
C TYR A 407 3.25 6.01 -2.73
N ILE A 408 2.26 5.31 -2.18
CA ILE A 408 1.53 5.78 -0.99
C ILE A 408 2.45 5.80 0.24
N LEU A 409 3.17 4.69 0.52
CA LEU A 409 4.09 4.62 1.66
C LEU A 409 5.25 5.60 1.51
N SER A 410 5.72 5.82 0.30
CA SER A 410 6.76 6.83 0.03
C SER A 410 6.25 8.25 0.26
N GLY A 411 4.99 8.55 -0.06
CA GLY A 411 4.36 9.82 0.29
C GLY A 411 4.31 10.08 1.79
N LEU A 412 4.13 9.02 2.61
CA LEU A 412 4.23 9.11 4.07
C LEU A 412 5.68 9.30 4.52
N ASN A 413 6.62 8.51 3.99
CA ASN A 413 8.05 8.63 4.30
C ASN A 413 8.65 9.98 3.90
N LEU A 414 8.07 10.68 2.94
CA LEU A 414 8.49 12.04 2.58
C LEU A 414 8.39 13.01 3.76
N TYR A 415 7.47 12.75 4.71
CA TYR A 415 7.34 13.53 5.95
C TYR A 415 8.17 12.99 7.11
N THR A 416 8.47 11.71 7.15
CA THR A 416 9.02 11.04 8.34
C THR A 416 10.44 10.54 8.15
N ASN A 417 10.91 10.38 6.90
CA ASN A 417 12.24 9.85 6.59
C ASN A 417 12.67 10.17 5.15
N TYR A 418 12.60 11.45 4.74
CA TYR A 418 12.84 11.87 3.35
C TYR A 418 14.25 11.58 2.82
N ASP A 419 15.24 11.42 3.70
CA ASP A 419 16.63 11.17 3.34
C ASP A 419 17.11 9.73 3.63
N GLY A 420 16.22 8.86 4.09
CA GLY A 420 16.56 7.50 4.52
C GLY A 420 17.41 7.44 5.81
N LYS A 421 17.61 8.58 6.50
CA LYS A 421 18.44 8.72 7.71
C LYS A 421 17.67 9.32 8.89
N GLY A 422 16.35 9.42 8.76
CA GLY A 422 15.45 9.99 9.78
C GLY A 422 15.18 11.48 9.62
N GLY A 423 15.54 12.08 8.49
CA GLY A 423 15.13 13.45 8.15
C GLY A 423 13.62 13.57 8.04
N SER A 424 13.01 14.51 8.77
CA SER A 424 11.57 14.63 8.88
C SER A 424 11.07 16.06 8.68
N PHE A 425 9.78 16.20 8.38
CA PHE A 425 9.10 17.49 8.36
C PHE A 425 9.20 18.16 9.71
N GLY A 426 9.35 19.48 9.74
CA GLY A 426 9.54 20.22 11.00
C GLY A 426 8.35 20.11 11.94
N GLU A 427 8.57 20.43 13.23
CA GLU A 427 7.53 20.27 14.26
C GLU A 427 6.53 21.44 14.32
N THR A 428 6.86 22.57 13.69
CA THR A 428 6.05 23.80 13.72
C THR A 428 5.62 24.16 12.31
N LEU A 429 4.34 23.94 12.01
CA LEU A 429 3.74 24.35 10.74
C LEU A 429 3.71 25.87 10.64
N ILE A 430 4.13 26.40 9.51
CA ILE A 430 4.12 27.85 9.20
C ILE A 430 3.37 28.08 7.90
N PRO A 431 2.77 29.28 7.70
CA PRO A 431 2.00 29.53 6.50
C PRO A 431 2.84 29.39 5.22
N ALA A 432 2.35 28.59 4.29
CA ALA A 432 2.85 28.46 2.94
C ALA A 432 1.70 28.50 1.94
N LYS A 433 1.89 29.14 0.80
CA LYS A 433 0.83 29.30 -0.20
C LYS A 433 1.38 29.15 -1.60
N THR A 434 0.64 28.43 -2.44
CA THR A 434 0.78 28.41 -3.90
C THR A 434 -0.26 29.33 -4.56
N GLU A 435 -0.04 29.68 -5.81
CA GLU A 435 -1.01 30.50 -6.57
C GLU A 435 -2.23 29.70 -7.02
N ASP A 436 -2.08 28.39 -7.29
CA ASP A 436 -3.15 27.52 -7.82
C ASP A 436 -3.01 26.09 -7.26
N VAL A 437 -3.83 25.77 -6.25
CA VAL A 437 -3.84 24.45 -5.61
C VAL A 437 -4.30 23.31 -6.53
N SER A 438 -4.93 23.61 -7.65
CA SER A 438 -5.28 22.60 -8.64
C SER A 438 -4.07 22.07 -9.42
N LYS A 439 -2.99 22.84 -9.42
CA LYS A 439 -1.72 22.52 -10.11
C LYS A 439 -0.64 22.07 -9.15
N SER A 440 -0.56 22.72 -7.99
CA SER A 440 0.53 22.54 -7.05
C SER A 440 0.05 22.77 -5.61
N SER A 441 0.57 22.04 -4.65
CA SER A 441 0.32 22.26 -3.24
C SER A 441 1.64 22.51 -2.51
N ALA A 442 1.60 23.33 -1.45
CA ALA A 442 2.75 23.60 -0.61
C ALA A 442 2.35 23.67 0.88
N TYR A 443 3.10 22.97 1.71
CA TYR A 443 3.00 23.03 3.17
C TYR A 443 4.41 23.19 3.73
N ALA A 444 4.59 24.10 4.69
CA ALA A 444 5.91 24.39 5.26
C ALA A 444 5.94 24.22 6.77
N ALA A 445 7.08 23.76 7.26
CA ALA A 445 7.33 23.68 8.69
C ALA A 445 8.76 24.11 9.01
N LYS A 446 9.00 24.46 10.27
CA LYS A 446 10.34 24.74 10.79
C LYS A 446 10.64 23.86 11.98
N THR A 447 11.93 23.55 12.17
CA THR A 447 12.42 22.98 13.41
C THR A 447 12.21 23.96 14.57
N LYS A 448 12.20 23.46 15.80
CA LYS A 448 11.94 24.27 17.00
C LYS A 448 12.90 25.46 17.14
N ASP A 449 14.15 25.32 16.72
CA ASP A 449 15.16 26.35 16.72
C ASP A 449 15.23 27.14 15.41
N ALA A 450 14.37 26.80 14.43
CA ALA A 450 14.34 27.36 13.10
C ALA A 450 15.67 27.25 12.32
N SER A 451 16.51 26.27 12.64
CA SER A 451 17.76 26.02 11.89
C SER A 451 17.51 25.41 10.53
N THR A 452 16.39 24.70 10.42
CA THR A 452 15.93 24.05 9.19
C THR A 452 14.46 24.40 8.92
N VAL A 453 14.17 24.67 7.67
CA VAL A 453 12.80 24.82 7.11
C VAL A 453 12.58 23.72 6.11
N THR A 454 11.47 23.03 6.23
CA THR A 454 11.03 22.01 5.26
C THR A 454 9.80 22.51 4.54
N VAL A 455 9.75 22.30 3.22
CA VAL A 455 8.60 22.65 2.40
C VAL A 455 8.23 21.45 1.54
N MET A 456 7.09 20.84 1.84
CA MET A 456 6.49 19.84 0.96
C MET A 456 5.89 20.56 -0.24
N LEU A 457 6.22 20.10 -1.42
CA LEU A 457 5.80 20.64 -2.71
C LEU A 457 5.23 19.52 -3.58
N THR A 458 4.19 19.82 -4.36
CA THR A 458 3.68 18.88 -5.38
C THR A 458 3.66 19.55 -6.75
N ASN A 459 3.97 18.78 -7.78
CA ASN A 459 3.65 19.12 -9.16
C ASN A 459 2.59 18.15 -9.68
N LYS A 460 1.35 18.63 -9.84
CA LYS A 460 0.20 17.84 -10.29
C LYS A 460 0.11 17.76 -11.82
N ASN A 461 0.97 18.48 -12.56
CA ASN A 461 1.06 18.33 -14.00
C ASN A 461 1.76 17.02 -14.34
N MET A 462 1.06 16.15 -15.07
CA MET A 462 1.54 14.80 -15.39
C MET A 462 2.63 14.77 -16.47
N THR A 463 2.88 15.89 -17.18
CA THR A 463 3.73 15.92 -18.38
C THR A 463 4.79 17.00 -18.37
N GLU A 464 4.62 18.06 -17.57
CA GLU A 464 5.52 19.23 -17.59
C GLU A 464 6.16 19.47 -16.22
N SER A 465 7.45 19.76 -16.21
CA SER A 465 8.17 20.21 -15.03
C SER A 465 7.72 21.62 -14.63
N GLU A 466 7.82 21.93 -13.34
CA GLU A 466 7.46 23.23 -12.76
C GLU A 466 8.68 23.87 -12.09
N HIS A 467 8.99 25.12 -12.46
CA HIS A 467 9.98 25.90 -11.76
C HIS A 467 9.36 26.55 -10.53
N ALA A 468 9.81 26.15 -9.36
CA ALA A 468 9.32 26.62 -8.07
C ALA A 468 10.27 27.64 -7.45
N ALA A 469 9.78 28.87 -7.27
CA ALA A 469 10.46 29.92 -6.53
C ALA A 469 9.88 29.99 -5.11
N VAL A 470 10.64 29.50 -4.12
CA VAL A 470 10.23 29.49 -2.70
C VAL A 470 10.87 30.68 -1.98
N THR A 471 10.04 31.66 -1.60
CA THR A 471 10.49 32.88 -0.90
C THR A 471 10.25 32.75 0.60
N LEU A 472 11.32 32.92 1.37
CA LEU A 472 11.32 32.94 2.83
C LEU A 472 11.14 34.38 3.33
N SER A 473 9.94 34.73 3.75
CA SER A 473 9.65 36.06 4.28
C SER A 473 9.83 36.12 5.80
N GLY A 474 10.27 37.26 6.34
CA GLY A 474 10.39 37.46 7.76
C GLY A 474 11.45 36.63 8.48
N ALA A 475 12.41 36.06 7.75
CA ALA A 475 13.46 35.22 8.30
C ALA A 475 14.39 36.01 9.21
N GLU A 476 14.57 35.58 10.45
CA GLU A 476 15.59 36.12 11.39
C GLU A 476 16.98 35.48 11.15
N LYS A 477 17.00 34.29 10.54
CA LYS A 477 18.20 33.51 10.20
C LYS A 477 18.55 33.66 8.73
N THR A 478 19.83 33.43 8.40
CA THR A 478 20.28 33.36 7.02
C THR A 478 20.44 31.91 6.61
N TYR A 479 19.58 31.45 5.74
CA TYR A 479 19.67 30.12 5.13
C TYR A 479 20.67 30.15 3.97
N LYS A 480 21.39 29.05 3.76
CA LYS A 480 22.52 29.01 2.82
C LYS A 480 22.39 27.91 1.77
N LYS A 481 21.86 26.76 2.16
CA LYS A 481 21.76 25.58 1.31
C LYS A 481 20.36 24.99 1.36
N ALA A 482 19.96 24.37 0.26
CA ALA A 482 18.74 23.59 0.21
C ALA A 482 18.98 22.29 -0.58
N ALA A 483 18.25 21.25 -0.20
CA ALA A 483 18.20 19.98 -0.89
C ALA A 483 16.74 19.62 -1.21
N LEU A 484 16.50 19.11 -2.40
CA LEU A 484 15.19 18.65 -2.87
C LEU A 484 15.19 17.13 -2.92
N TYR A 485 14.40 16.49 -2.05
CA TYR A 485 14.13 15.05 -2.09
C TYR A 485 12.76 14.81 -2.69
N GLY A 486 12.62 13.83 -3.57
CA GLY A 486 11.32 13.66 -4.24
C GLY A 486 11.05 12.26 -4.75
N ILE A 487 9.77 12.04 -5.01
CA ILE A 487 9.16 10.86 -5.63
C ILE A 487 8.68 11.30 -7.00
N THR A 488 9.06 10.59 -8.06
CA THR A 488 8.79 10.98 -9.44
C THR A 488 8.00 9.91 -10.19
N ALA A 489 7.58 10.20 -11.41
CA ALA A 489 6.93 9.23 -12.28
C ALA A 489 7.81 8.01 -12.62
N GLU A 490 9.12 8.14 -12.46
CA GLU A 490 10.09 7.08 -12.78
C GLU A 490 10.26 6.06 -11.65
N SER A 491 10.01 6.49 -10.39
CA SER A 491 10.23 5.63 -9.22
C SER A 491 9.42 6.11 -8.01
N SER A 492 8.87 5.14 -7.28
CA SER A 492 8.27 5.38 -5.98
C SER A 492 9.31 5.63 -4.86
N GLU A 493 10.59 5.37 -5.10
CA GLU A 493 11.63 5.65 -4.10
C GLU A 493 11.87 7.15 -3.96
N ILE A 494 12.04 7.61 -2.72
CA ILE A 494 12.47 8.99 -2.45
C ILE A 494 13.94 9.12 -2.83
N ARG A 495 14.26 10.10 -3.67
CA ARG A 495 15.63 10.38 -4.13
C ARG A 495 16.00 11.84 -3.92
N LEU A 496 17.28 12.10 -3.72
CA LEU A 496 17.80 13.46 -3.83
C LEU A 496 17.72 13.89 -5.29
N LEU A 497 16.90 14.90 -5.58
CA LEU A 497 16.70 15.41 -6.94
C LEU A 497 17.66 16.56 -7.26
N ASP A 498 17.93 17.42 -6.28
CA ASP A 498 18.80 18.58 -6.45
C ASP A 498 19.38 19.11 -5.14
N THR A 499 20.49 19.84 -5.22
CA THR A 499 21.04 20.64 -4.13
C THR A 499 21.40 22.02 -4.65
N VAL A 500 20.85 23.06 -4.02
CA VAL A 500 20.99 24.44 -4.50
C VAL A 500 21.45 25.39 -3.41
N ASP A 501 22.05 26.51 -3.79
CA ASP A 501 22.35 27.62 -2.90
C ASP A 501 21.11 28.49 -2.68
N VAL A 502 20.90 28.96 -1.45
CA VAL A 502 19.85 29.93 -1.17
C VAL A 502 20.35 31.31 -1.59
N THR A 503 19.67 31.98 -2.49
CA THR A 503 20.01 33.32 -2.99
C THR A 503 19.14 34.37 -2.31
N GLY A 504 19.75 35.11 -1.38
CA GLY A 504 19.02 36.08 -0.55
C GLY A 504 17.99 35.39 0.34
N SER A 505 16.70 35.54 0.05
CA SER A 505 15.59 34.85 0.71
C SER A 505 14.83 33.89 -0.19
N THR A 506 15.36 33.54 -1.35
CA THR A 506 14.67 32.71 -2.34
C THR A 506 15.47 31.43 -2.62
N VAL A 507 14.76 30.33 -2.71
CA VAL A 507 15.25 29.06 -3.19
C VAL A 507 14.53 28.73 -4.49
N ASP A 508 15.30 28.54 -5.56
CA ASP A 508 14.80 28.17 -6.86
C ASP A 508 15.10 26.70 -7.13
N VAL A 509 14.07 25.91 -7.38
CA VAL A 509 14.18 24.48 -7.72
C VAL A 509 13.25 24.12 -8.86
N THR A 510 13.58 23.06 -9.59
CA THR A 510 12.70 22.51 -10.61
C THR A 510 12.06 21.23 -10.10
N LEU A 511 10.74 21.21 -10.01
CA LEU A 511 9.97 20.02 -9.74
C LEU A 511 9.75 19.23 -11.03
N PRO A 512 10.16 17.97 -11.13
CA PRO A 512 9.80 17.12 -12.25
C PRO A 512 8.27 17.08 -12.43
N ALA A 513 7.82 16.71 -13.62
CA ALA A 513 6.41 16.42 -13.84
C ALA A 513 5.93 15.32 -12.88
N TYR A 514 4.70 15.45 -12.42
CA TYR A 514 4.01 14.38 -11.66
C TYR A 514 4.78 13.90 -10.44
N CYS A 515 5.15 14.83 -9.56
CA CYS A 515 5.99 14.51 -8.39
C CYS A 515 5.46 15.10 -7.07
N ALA A 516 5.86 14.46 -5.98
CA ALA A 516 5.83 15.01 -4.63
C ALA A 516 7.26 15.15 -4.10
N ALA A 517 7.59 16.27 -3.50
CA ALA A 517 8.96 16.54 -3.06
C ALA A 517 9.00 17.27 -1.71
N MET A 518 10.07 17.04 -0.96
CA MET A 518 10.44 17.75 0.27
C MET A 518 11.66 18.61 -0.01
N LEU A 519 11.47 19.92 0.00
CA LEU A 519 12.55 20.90 -0.04
C LEU A 519 13.01 21.17 1.39
N VAL A 520 14.26 20.86 1.68
CA VAL A 520 14.89 21.02 2.99
C VAL A 520 15.89 22.18 2.91
N ILE A 521 15.66 23.23 3.68
CA ILE A 521 16.42 24.49 3.63
C ILE A 521 17.14 24.67 4.95
N SER A 522 18.48 24.82 4.94
CA SER A 522 19.34 24.87 6.12
C SER A 522 20.15 26.17 6.22
N GLU A 523 20.37 26.63 7.45
CA GLU A 523 21.32 27.70 7.76
C GLU A 523 22.79 27.25 7.67
N ASP A 524 23.04 25.93 7.69
CA ASP A 524 24.38 25.37 7.55
C ASP A 524 24.78 25.28 6.08
N ALA A 525 25.94 25.79 5.73
CA ALA A 525 26.47 25.78 4.37
C ALA A 525 26.89 24.36 3.91
N ASP A 526 27.22 23.51 4.87
CA ASP A 526 27.72 22.15 4.63
C ASP A 526 26.63 21.07 4.87
N ALA A 527 25.38 21.51 5.15
CA ALA A 527 24.28 20.61 5.53
C ALA A 527 24.08 19.39 4.61
N PHE A 528 24.38 19.53 3.31
CA PHE A 528 24.16 18.51 2.30
C PHE A 528 25.44 18.11 1.54
N ALA A 529 26.64 18.37 2.15
CA ALA A 529 27.92 18.10 1.49
C ALA A 529 28.12 16.60 1.18
N ASP A 530 27.59 15.71 2.01
CA ASP A 530 27.62 14.27 1.84
C ASP A 530 26.35 13.71 1.16
N ALA A 531 25.38 14.57 0.87
CA ALA A 531 24.20 14.20 0.12
C ALA A 531 24.59 14.11 -1.36
N LYS A 532 24.99 12.92 -1.78
CA LYS A 532 25.22 12.62 -3.19
C LYS A 532 23.97 11.97 -3.74
N GLN A 533 23.58 12.42 -4.93
CA GLN A 533 22.71 11.61 -5.77
C GLN A 533 23.47 10.29 -6.00
N GLU A 534 23.02 9.20 -5.40
CA GLU A 534 23.52 7.90 -5.79
C GLU A 534 23.12 7.70 -7.25
N GLU A 535 24.08 7.71 -8.15
CA GLU A 535 23.83 7.31 -9.54
C GLU A 535 23.46 5.83 -9.50
N LYS A 536 22.16 5.58 -9.50
CA LYS A 536 21.62 4.23 -9.67
C LYS A 536 21.35 4.01 -11.15
N THR A 537 21.93 2.99 -11.70
CA THR A 537 21.69 2.55 -13.08
C THR A 537 20.82 1.30 -13.01
N GLN A 538 19.64 1.32 -13.61
CA GLN A 538 18.80 0.14 -13.74
C GLN A 538 18.97 -0.52 -15.09
N LYS A 539 18.97 -1.85 -15.10
CA LYS A 539 18.98 -2.69 -16.28
C LYS A 539 17.79 -3.63 -16.22
N THR A 540 16.93 -3.59 -17.22
CA THR A 540 15.78 -4.48 -17.33
C THR A 540 16.05 -5.56 -18.37
N VAL A 541 15.83 -6.81 -17.99
CA VAL A 541 15.80 -7.96 -18.89
C VAL A 541 14.36 -8.39 -19.06
N THR A 542 13.87 -8.40 -20.30
CA THR A 542 12.47 -8.67 -20.63
C THR A 542 12.30 -10.03 -21.26
N PHE A 543 11.28 -10.76 -20.81
CA PHE A 543 10.80 -12.03 -21.35
C PHE A 543 9.37 -11.81 -21.87
N ASP A 544 9.20 -11.68 -23.19
CA ASP A 544 7.91 -11.35 -23.83
C ASP A 544 6.98 -12.56 -24.04
N ASP A 545 7.46 -13.78 -23.82
CA ASP A 545 6.67 -15.01 -23.92
C ASP A 545 7.09 -16.02 -22.83
N PRO A 546 6.86 -15.68 -21.56
CA PRO A 546 7.30 -16.52 -20.44
C PRO A 546 6.59 -17.88 -20.39
N MET A 547 5.42 -18.03 -21.01
CA MET A 547 4.71 -19.33 -21.07
C MET A 547 5.47 -20.38 -21.92
N ASN A 548 6.41 -19.98 -22.74
CA ASN A 548 7.31 -20.90 -23.44
C ASN A 548 8.49 -21.38 -22.57
N MET A 549 8.60 -20.86 -21.34
CA MET A 549 9.67 -21.19 -20.38
C MET A 549 9.16 -22.10 -19.25
N ILE A 550 8.16 -22.94 -19.53
CA ILE A 550 7.60 -23.87 -18.54
C ILE A 550 8.55 -25.05 -18.38
N ASN A 551 8.95 -25.32 -17.13
CA ASN A 551 9.79 -26.45 -16.78
C ASN A 551 9.01 -27.79 -16.72
N GLU A 552 9.68 -28.89 -16.42
CA GLU A 552 9.08 -30.22 -16.32
C GLU A 552 7.99 -30.35 -15.24
N ASN A 553 7.99 -29.45 -14.26
CA ASN A 553 7.01 -29.40 -13.18
C ASN A 553 5.78 -28.55 -13.54
N GLY A 554 5.77 -27.91 -14.71
CA GLY A 554 4.67 -27.06 -15.17
C GLY A 554 4.76 -25.61 -14.67
N TYR A 555 5.90 -25.17 -14.15
CA TYR A 555 6.11 -23.81 -13.67
C TYR A 555 6.95 -22.98 -14.65
N VAL A 556 6.64 -21.71 -14.78
CA VAL A 556 7.44 -20.77 -15.58
C VAL A 556 8.75 -20.50 -14.87
N GLU A 557 9.88 -20.80 -15.53
CA GLU A 557 11.22 -20.63 -14.99
C GLU A 557 11.90 -19.41 -15.63
N ILE A 558 12.27 -18.41 -14.81
CA ILE A 558 12.89 -17.17 -15.27
C ILE A 558 14.35 -17.11 -14.85
N PRO A 559 15.30 -16.95 -15.79
CA PRO A 559 16.72 -16.82 -15.49
C PRO A 559 17.02 -15.50 -14.74
N ILE A 560 17.86 -15.60 -13.71
CA ILE A 560 18.42 -14.49 -12.95
C ILE A 560 19.93 -14.47 -13.19
N THR A 561 20.39 -13.53 -14.00
CA THR A 561 21.78 -13.47 -14.46
C THR A 561 22.72 -12.73 -13.50
N ASP A 562 22.17 -11.88 -12.64
CA ASP A 562 22.91 -11.09 -11.66
C ASP A 562 22.16 -11.03 -10.31
N PRO A 563 22.23 -12.12 -9.52
CA PRO A 563 21.46 -12.25 -8.29
C PRO A 563 21.76 -11.19 -7.22
N GLU A 564 22.98 -10.66 -7.18
CA GLU A 564 23.41 -9.67 -6.19
C GLU A 564 22.83 -8.28 -6.46
N HIS A 565 22.46 -8.01 -7.71
CA HIS A 565 21.87 -6.74 -8.15
C HIS A 565 20.37 -6.85 -8.49
N LEU A 566 19.74 -7.98 -8.16
CA LEU A 566 18.31 -8.18 -8.41
C LEU A 566 17.49 -7.21 -7.54
N LYS A 567 16.78 -6.28 -8.18
CA LYS A 567 15.97 -5.26 -7.53
C LYS A 567 14.48 -5.63 -7.52
N ALA A 568 13.94 -6.05 -8.65
CA ALA A 568 12.53 -6.38 -8.77
C ALA A 568 12.23 -7.32 -9.93
N ILE A 569 11.11 -8.01 -9.84
CA ILE A 569 10.50 -8.75 -10.94
C ILE A 569 9.10 -8.20 -11.17
N VAL A 570 8.86 -7.67 -12.37
CA VAL A 570 7.53 -7.20 -12.79
C VAL A 570 6.89 -8.29 -13.65
N ILE A 571 5.76 -8.81 -13.18
CA ILE A 571 5.02 -9.89 -13.84
C ILE A 571 3.75 -9.30 -14.43
N THR A 572 3.55 -9.52 -15.74
CA THR A 572 2.31 -9.15 -16.44
C THR A 572 1.61 -10.42 -16.90
N GLY A 573 0.30 -10.51 -16.67
CA GLY A 573 -0.47 -11.69 -17.09
C GLY A 573 -1.94 -11.38 -17.36
N ASP A 574 -2.57 -12.30 -18.08
CA ASP A 574 -4.01 -12.28 -18.35
C ASP A 574 -4.72 -13.22 -17.38
N VAL A 575 -5.63 -12.69 -16.58
CA VAL A 575 -6.44 -13.50 -15.64
C VAL A 575 -7.86 -13.63 -16.14
N LYS A 576 -8.35 -14.87 -16.19
CA LYS A 576 -9.68 -15.21 -16.68
C LYS A 576 -10.43 -16.07 -15.66
N SER A 577 -11.74 -15.88 -15.60
CA SER A 577 -12.69 -16.67 -14.81
C SER A 577 -13.53 -17.54 -15.73
N SER A 578 -13.62 -18.84 -15.43
CA SER A 578 -14.45 -19.78 -16.21
C SER A 578 -15.95 -19.55 -16.01
N ALA A 579 -16.36 -19.07 -14.84
CA ALA A 579 -17.75 -18.80 -14.48
C ALA A 579 -18.20 -17.36 -14.79
N GLY A 580 -17.31 -16.51 -15.34
CA GLY A 580 -17.63 -15.14 -15.70
C GLY A 580 -17.82 -14.24 -14.47
N SER A 581 -16.96 -14.35 -13.47
CA SER A 581 -16.92 -13.46 -12.32
C SER A 581 -16.72 -12.00 -12.74
N SER A 582 -17.26 -11.05 -12.00
CA SER A 582 -17.01 -9.63 -12.19
C SER A 582 -15.66 -9.20 -11.62
N TRP A 583 -15.13 -9.96 -10.66
CA TRP A 583 -13.76 -9.85 -10.16
C TRP A 583 -13.19 -11.25 -9.88
N ALA A 584 -11.90 -11.41 -10.06
CA ALA A 584 -11.16 -12.59 -9.65
C ALA A 584 -9.70 -12.25 -9.37
N THR A 585 -9.05 -13.05 -8.54
CA THR A 585 -7.64 -12.94 -8.21
C THR A 585 -6.96 -14.28 -8.34
N ALA A 586 -5.84 -14.33 -9.06
CA ALA A 586 -4.91 -15.43 -9.05
C ALA A 586 -3.79 -15.11 -8.05
N GLY A 587 -3.75 -15.82 -6.93
CA GLY A 587 -2.68 -15.74 -5.95
C GLY A 587 -1.50 -16.59 -6.39
N CYS A 588 -0.34 -15.97 -6.53
CA CYS A 588 0.87 -16.55 -7.10
C CYS A 588 2.07 -16.35 -6.17
N ALA A 589 3.18 -17.01 -6.47
CA ALA A 589 4.44 -16.80 -5.78
C ALA A 589 5.63 -16.85 -6.72
N VAL A 590 6.64 -16.03 -6.45
CA VAL A 590 8.01 -16.20 -6.94
C VAL A 590 8.70 -17.15 -5.99
N CYS A 591 9.01 -18.37 -6.45
CA CYS A 591 9.68 -19.40 -5.68
C CYS A 591 11.18 -19.37 -5.94
N ILE A 592 11.99 -19.45 -4.88
CA ILE A 592 13.41 -19.14 -4.92
C ILE A 592 14.19 -20.18 -4.13
N ASN A 593 15.22 -20.77 -4.75
CA ASN A 593 16.31 -21.38 -4.01
C ASN A 593 17.30 -20.28 -3.66
N ALA A 594 17.51 -20.03 -2.39
CA ALA A 594 18.31 -18.93 -1.89
C ALA A 594 19.61 -19.40 -1.26
N VAL A 595 20.60 -18.51 -1.20
CA VAL A 595 21.87 -18.73 -0.51
C VAL A 595 22.27 -17.48 0.27
N THR A 596 22.65 -17.69 1.53
CA THR A 596 23.20 -16.65 2.41
C THR A 596 24.68 -16.41 2.11
N PRO A 597 25.29 -15.30 2.56
CA PRO A 597 26.71 -15.02 2.36
C PRO A 597 27.67 -16.06 2.96
N ASP A 598 27.25 -16.81 3.98
CA ASP A 598 27.98 -17.91 4.57
C ASP A 598 27.83 -19.24 3.82
N GLY A 599 27.01 -19.26 2.74
CA GLY A 599 26.80 -20.42 1.88
C GLY A 599 25.65 -21.34 2.31
N THR A 600 24.85 -20.96 3.31
CA THR A 600 23.67 -21.73 3.73
C THR A 600 22.58 -21.60 2.66
N LYS A 601 22.08 -22.75 2.18
CA LYS A 601 21.00 -22.81 1.18
C LYS A 601 19.67 -23.10 1.83
N PHE A 602 18.62 -22.41 1.36
CA PHE A 602 17.25 -22.66 1.77
C PHE A 602 16.27 -22.33 0.63
N TRP A 603 15.06 -22.86 0.72
CA TRP A 603 13.97 -22.52 -0.19
C TRP A 603 13.09 -21.45 0.44
N THR A 604 12.58 -20.52 -0.37
CA THR A 604 11.66 -19.48 0.07
C THR A 604 10.75 -19.04 -1.07
N SER A 605 9.77 -18.19 -0.76
CA SER A 605 8.88 -17.62 -1.76
C SER A 605 8.45 -16.21 -1.39
N LYS A 606 8.16 -15.39 -2.41
CA LYS A 606 7.48 -14.09 -2.25
C LYS A 606 6.16 -14.15 -2.99
N GLY A 607 5.05 -13.95 -2.26
CA GLY A 607 3.70 -13.97 -2.82
C GLY A 607 3.37 -12.71 -3.62
N TYR A 608 2.52 -12.86 -4.64
CA TYR A 608 1.93 -11.75 -5.39
C TYR A 608 0.54 -12.15 -5.91
N SER A 609 -0.22 -11.17 -6.40
CA SER A 609 -1.56 -11.41 -6.92
C SER A 609 -1.77 -10.72 -8.26
N LEU A 610 -2.41 -11.42 -9.20
CA LEU A 610 -2.88 -10.86 -10.46
C LEU A 610 -4.40 -10.78 -10.44
N LYS A 611 -4.96 -9.64 -10.87
CA LYS A 611 -6.41 -9.37 -10.87
C LYS A 611 -7.03 -9.73 -12.23
N LEU A 612 -8.33 -10.03 -12.22
CA LEU A 612 -9.10 -10.32 -13.43
C LEU A 612 -8.89 -9.26 -14.52
N GLY A 613 -8.63 -9.70 -15.75
CA GLY A 613 -8.45 -8.87 -16.93
C GLY A 613 -7.18 -9.18 -17.70
N THR A 614 -6.96 -8.43 -18.77
CA THR A 614 -5.75 -8.52 -19.60
C THR A 614 -4.68 -7.54 -19.12
N GLY A 615 -3.42 -7.95 -19.13
CA GLY A 615 -2.29 -7.12 -18.75
C GLY A 615 -2.25 -6.75 -17.27
N SER A 616 -2.83 -7.59 -16.39
CA SER A 616 -2.69 -7.42 -14.95
C SER A 616 -1.24 -7.50 -14.53
N LYS A 617 -0.79 -6.54 -13.70
CA LYS A 617 0.62 -6.43 -13.28
C LYS A 617 0.77 -6.66 -11.79
N ALA A 618 1.91 -7.27 -11.42
CA ALA A 618 2.40 -7.35 -10.05
C ALA A 618 3.92 -7.13 -10.05
N THR A 619 4.41 -6.46 -9.01
CA THR A 619 5.85 -6.26 -8.78
C THR A 619 6.24 -6.99 -7.51
N VAL A 620 7.32 -7.76 -7.60
CA VAL A 620 7.96 -8.43 -6.46
C VAL A 620 9.33 -7.81 -6.27
N GLU A 621 9.51 -7.07 -5.18
CA GLU A 621 10.75 -6.36 -4.88
C GLU A 621 11.74 -7.23 -4.10
N PHE A 622 13.03 -6.97 -4.30
CA PHE A 622 14.16 -7.61 -3.64
C PHE A 622 15.07 -6.53 -3.05
N ASP A 623 15.34 -6.64 -1.77
CA ASP A 623 16.19 -5.72 -0.99
C ASP A 623 17.48 -6.37 -0.48
N GLY A 624 17.81 -7.55 -1.01
CA GLY A 624 18.94 -8.35 -0.55
C GLY A 624 18.65 -9.23 0.67
N THR A 625 17.39 -9.20 1.16
CA THR A 625 16.94 -10.09 2.25
C THR A 625 15.86 -11.04 1.76
N LEU A 626 15.88 -12.26 2.28
CA LEU A 626 14.87 -13.29 2.01
C LEU A 626 14.45 -13.97 3.31
N GLN A 627 13.20 -14.40 3.39
CA GLN A 627 12.65 -15.02 4.58
C GLN A 627 12.94 -16.52 4.60
N THR A 628 13.46 -17.03 5.71
CA THR A 628 13.66 -18.46 5.94
C THR A 628 12.35 -19.18 6.26
N GLU A 629 12.36 -20.52 6.33
CA GLU A 629 11.21 -21.33 6.76
C GLU A 629 10.73 -20.97 8.19
N ASP A 630 11.68 -20.57 9.05
CA ASP A 630 11.38 -20.12 10.42
C ASP A 630 10.92 -18.65 10.49
N LYS A 631 10.66 -18.04 9.32
CA LYS A 631 10.23 -16.64 9.17
C LYS A 631 11.26 -15.60 9.68
N GLU A 632 12.53 -15.94 9.64
CA GLU A 632 13.62 -15.01 9.89
C GLU A 632 14.07 -14.35 8.58
N ASP A 633 14.18 -13.02 8.57
CA ASP A 633 14.76 -12.29 7.45
C ASP A 633 16.28 -12.38 7.50
N VAL A 634 16.88 -12.92 6.46
CA VAL A 634 18.32 -13.08 6.35
C VAL A 634 18.84 -12.47 5.05
N ALA A 635 20.04 -11.92 5.07
CA ALA A 635 20.71 -11.50 3.85
C ALA A 635 20.92 -12.73 2.97
N ALA A 636 20.35 -12.74 1.77
CA ALA A 636 20.44 -13.87 0.84
C ALA A 636 20.11 -13.43 -0.59
N VAL A 637 20.62 -14.21 -1.54
CA VAL A 637 20.39 -14.02 -2.98
C VAL A 637 19.90 -15.31 -3.64
N VAL A 638 19.42 -15.21 -4.87
CA VAL A 638 19.03 -16.37 -5.69
C VAL A 638 20.22 -17.29 -5.90
N ALA A 639 20.12 -18.57 -5.51
CA ALA A 639 21.24 -19.52 -5.54
C ALA A 639 21.49 -20.16 -6.91
N ASP A 640 20.41 -20.52 -7.63
CA ASP A 640 20.48 -21.37 -8.82
C ASP A 640 20.44 -20.58 -10.14
N GLY A 641 20.55 -19.23 -10.07
CA GLY A 641 20.47 -18.33 -11.22
C GLY A 641 19.11 -18.34 -11.92
N LYS A 642 18.06 -18.73 -11.22
CA LYS A 642 16.69 -18.78 -11.73
C LYS A 642 15.66 -18.71 -10.61
N ILE A 643 14.44 -18.33 -10.97
CA ILE A 643 13.26 -18.39 -10.11
C ILE A 643 12.13 -19.12 -10.82
N GLU A 644 11.14 -19.58 -10.07
CA GLU A 644 9.91 -20.16 -10.61
C GLU A 644 8.70 -19.31 -10.25
N LEU A 645 7.80 -19.08 -11.23
CA LEU A 645 6.50 -18.47 -11.02
C LEU A 645 5.46 -19.57 -10.82
N GLN A 646 4.83 -19.62 -9.67
CA GLN A 646 3.85 -20.62 -9.30
C GLN A 646 2.51 -19.96 -8.95
N LYS A 647 1.40 -20.57 -9.37
CA LYS A 647 0.06 -20.17 -8.96
C LYS A 647 -0.37 -21.05 -7.78
N TRP A 648 -0.79 -20.44 -6.67
CA TRP A 648 -1.05 -21.15 -5.42
C TRP A 648 -2.51 -21.19 -5.01
N TRP A 649 -3.26 -20.11 -5.26
CA TRP A 649 -4.66 -20.04 -4.86
C TRP A 649 -5.49 -19.16 -5.80
N ASP A 650 -6.81 -19.25 -5.69
CA ASP A 650 -7.80 -18.50 -6.46
C ASP A 650 -8.81 -17.86 -5.53
N ALA A 651 -9.32 -16.69 -5.91
CA ALA A 651 -10.50 -16.08 -5.32
C ALA A 651 -11.35 -15.42 -6.41
N SER A 652 -12.69 -15.53 -6.29
CA SER A 652 -13.64 -14.82 -7.12
C SER A 652 -15.00 -14.71 -6.45
N GLU A 653 -15.84 -13.78 -6.89
CA GLU A 653 -17.22 -13.66 -6.38
C GLU A 653 -18.06 -14.93 -6.57
N LYS A 654 -17.76 -15.73 -7.60
CA LYS A 654 -18.49 -16.97 -7.89
C LYS A 654 -18.12 -18.05 -6.89
N GLN A 655 -16.84 -18.17 -6.54
CA GLN A 655 -16.42 -19.10 -5.48
C GLN A 655 -17.01 -18.70 -4.13
N GLU A 656 -17.17 -17.41 -3.86
CA GLU A 656 -17.85 -16.93 -2.65
C GLU A 656 -19.35 -17.29 -2.64
N SER A 657 -19.97 -17.42 -3.79
CA SER A 657 -21.38 -17.84 -3.94
C SER A 657 -21.56 -19.35 -4.18
N ASP A 658 -20.57 -20.18 -3.82
CA ASP A 658 -20.57 -21.65 -3.99
C ASP A 658 -20.68 -22.13 -5.46
N VAL A 659 -20.25 -21.30 -6.40
CA VAL A 659 -20.15 -21.67 -7.83
C VAL A 659 -18.73 -22.13 -8.11
N GLU A 660 -18.57 -23.26 -8.80
CA GLU A 660 -17.26 -23.71 -9.28
C GLU A 660 -16.73 -22.71 -10.32
N ASP A 661 -15.64 -22.02 -9.99
CA ASP A 661 -14.97 -21.07 -10.86
C ASP A 661 -13.49 -21.38 -10.91
N THR A 662 -12.98 -21.65 -12.11
CA THR A 662 -11.56 -21.87 -12.34
C THR A 662 -10.94 -20.56 -12.81
N ILE A 663 -9.97 -20.06 -12.05
CA ILE A 663 -9.21 -18.87 -12.40
C ILE A 663 -7.91 -19.31 -13.08
N THR A 664 -7.68 -18.82 -14.30
CA THR A 664 -6.42 -19.03 -15.03
C THR A 664 -5.60 -17.73 -15.06
N ALA A 665 -4.28 -17.86 -14.96
CA ALA A 665 -3.33 -16.78 -15.13
C ALA A 665 -2.32 -17.17 -16.20
N ASP A 666 -2.38 -16.51 -17.34
CA ASP A 666 -1.45 -16.69 -18.46
C ASP A 666 -0.43 -15.54 -18.40
N TYR A 667 0.83 -15.84 -18.08
CA TYR A 667 1.88 -14.81 -18.02
C TYR A 667 2.21 -14.34 -19.44
N THR A 668 2.08 -13.04 -19.69
CA THR A 668 2.31 -12.44 -21.02
C THR A 668 3.65 -11.71 -21.11
N LYS A 669 4.21 -11.29 -19.98
CA LYS A 669 5.51 -10.62 -19.91
C LYS A 669 6.11 -10.75 -18.51
N VAL A 670 7.43 -10.93 -18.43
CA VAL A 670 8.18 -10.81 -17.19
C VAL A 670 9.38 -9.89 -17.41
N GLU A 671 9.56 -8.91 -16.53
CA GLU A 671 10.68 -7.98 -16.55
C GLU A 671 11.50 -8.19 -15.27
N VAL A 672 12.77 -8.53 -15.41
CA VAL A 672 13.72 -8.65 -14.31
C VAL A 672 14.54 -7.38 -14.27
N ILE A 673 14.45 -6.66 -13.15
CA ILE A 673 15.11 -5.36 -12.95
C ILE A 673 16.32 -5.56 -12.04
N TYR A 674 17.49 -5.19 -12.52
CA TYR A 674 18.73 -5.12 -11.77
C TYR A 674 19.09 -3.66 -11.49
N GLU A 675 19.61 -3.37 -10.29
CA GLU A 675 20.02 -2.03 -9.89
C GLU A 675 21.51 -2.02 -9.49
N TYR A 676 22.27 -1.09 -10.06
CA TYR A 676 23.69 -0.89 -9.83
C TYR A 676 23.92 0.48 -9.20
N THR A 677 24.75 0.56 -8.17
CA THR A 677 25.03 1.80 -7.43
C THR A 677 26.50 2.23 -7.63
N GLY A 678 26.77 3.54 -7.56
CA GLY A 678 28.12 4.07 -7.40
C GLY A 678 29.08 3.91 -8.58
N GLY A 679 28.55 3.86 -9.83
CA GLY A 679 29.39 3.72 -11.03
C GLY A 679 29.75 2.28 -11.37
N GLU A 680 29.14 1.30 -10.72
CA GLU A 680 29.19 -0.09 -11.15
C GLU A 680 28.59 -0.19 -12.56
N THR A 681 29.32 -0.82 -13.47
CA THR A 681 28.79 -1.06 -14.82
C THR A 681 28.05 -2.39 -14.84
N ALA A 682 26.81 -2.35 -15.30
CA ALA A 682 26.07 -3.57 -15.61
C ALA A 682 26.97 -4.49 -16.48
N PRO A 683 27.08 -5.79 -16.14
CA PRO A 683 27.77 -6.72 -17.01
C PRO A 683 27.25 -6.57 -18.44
N GLU A 684 28.16 -6.48 -19.44
CA GLU A 684 27.70 -6.51 -20.82
C GLU A 684 26.80 -7.74 -20.98
N THR A 685 25.56 -7.49 -21.34
CA THR A 685 24.65 -8.58 -21.69
C THR A 685 25.27 -9.31 -22.87
N THR A 686 25.76 -10.50 -22.62
CA THR A 686 25.50 -11.51 -23.60
C THR A 686 23.98 -11.61 -23.67
N GLU A 687 23.32 -11.01 -24.68
CA GLU A 687 21.95 -11.39 -25.03
C GLU A 687 21.87 -12.90 -24.87
N PRO A 688 20.79 -13.46 -24.27
CA PRO A 688 20.59 -14.90 -24.34
C PRO A 688 20.80 -15.24 -25.80
N GLU A 689 21.84 -16.03 -26.10
CA GLU A 689 22.22 -16.38 -27.45
C GLU A 689 20.91 -16.63 -28.19
N LYS A 690 20.60 -15.79 -29.18
CA LYS A 690 19.52 -16.10 -30.11
C LYS A 690 19.87 -17.49 -30.55
N THR A 691 19.17 -18.49 -30.06
CA THR A 691 19.41 -19.89 -30.40
C THR A 691 19.17 -19.91 -31.91
N GLU A 692 20.24 -19.80 -32.67
CA GLU A 692 20.13 -19.98 -34.10
C GLU A 692 19.50 -21.35 -34.27
N THR A 693 18.35 -21.36 -34.96
CA THR A 693 17.61 -22.59 -35.20
C THR A 693 18.58 -23.55 -35.90
N LEU A 694 19.09 -24.52 -35.15
CA LEU A 694 19.89 -25.58 -35.71
C LEU A 694 18.95 -26.64 -36.27
N TRP A 695 18.58 -26.49 -37.51
CA TRP A 695 17.66 -27.40 -38.17
C TRP A 695 18.11 -28.82 -38.09
N GLY A 696 17.27 -29.70 -37.57
CA GLY A 696 17.56 -31.11 -37.32
C GLY A 696 17.95 -31.46 -35.90
N ASP A 697 18.29 -30.50 -35.05
CA ASP A 697 18.66 -30.73 -33.64
C ASP A 697 17.37 -30.72 -32.77
N ALA A 698 16.63 -31.80 -32.80
CA ALA A 698 15.33 -31.95 -32.17
C ALA A 698 15.43 -32.07 -30.64
N ASP A 699 16.51 -32.59 -30.10
CA ASP A 699 16.74 -32.73 -28.65
C ASP A 699 17.47 -31.54 -28.04
N CYS A 700 17.82 -30.53 -28.87
CA CYS A 700 18.55 -29.32 -28.48
C CYS A 700 19.93 -29.60 -27.85
N SER A 701 20.59 -30.66 -28.27
CA SER A 701 21.94 -31.04 -27.82
C SER A 701 23.06 -30.22 -28.48
N LYS A 702 22.73 -29.36 -29.45
CA LYS A 702 23.64 -28.64 -30.36
C LYS A 702 24.38 -29.52 -31.37
N LEU A 703 23.93 -30.75 -31.58
CA LEU A 703 24.42 -31.66 -32.58
C LEU A 703 23.22 -32.26 -33.31
N VAL A 704 23.31 -32.42 -34.62
CA VAL A 704 22.31 -33.16 -35.41
C VAL A 704 22.79 -34.58 -35.60
N ASP A 705 22.21 -35.51 -34.87
CA ASP A 705 22.63 -36.92 -34.88
C ASP A 705 21.44 -37.91 -34.88
N VAL A 706 21.71 -39.19 -34.63
CA VAL A 706 20.70 -40.25 -34.67
C VAL A 706 19.65 -40.08 -33.56
N SER A 707 19.98 -39.43 -32.44
CA SER A 707 19.08 -39.21 -31.33
C SER A 707 17.91 -38.34 -31.76
N ASP A 708 18.15 -37.30 -32.58
CA ASP A 708 17.15 -36.42 -33.14
C ASP A 708 16.19 -37.15 -34.07
N ALA A 709 16.73 -37.93 -34.99
CA ALA A 709 15.92 -38.74 -35.92
C ALA A 709 15.05 -39.74 -35.17
N VAL A 710 15.56 -40.33 -34.10
CA VAL A 710 14.81 -41.26 -33.24
C VAL A 710 13.73 -40.53 -32.45
N LEU A 711 14.05 -39.35 -31.88
CA LEU A 711 13.09 -38.54 -31.15
C LEU A 711 11.91 -38.14 -32.06
N ILE A 712 12.18 -37.67 -33.26
CA ILE A 712 11.17 -37.30 -34.26
C ILE A 712 10.31 -38.51 -34.67
N ALA A 713 10.95 -39.66 -34.92
CA ALA A 713 10.24 -40.90 -35.28
C ALA A 713 9.28 -41.35 -34.14
N ARG A 714 9.71 -41.21 -32.89
CA ARG A 714 8.85 -41.54 -31.73
C ARG A 714 7.69 -40.58 -31.60
N LEU A 715 7.88 -39.28 -31.85
CA LEU A 715 6.83 -38.29 -31.85
C LEU A 715 5.81 -38.55 -32.98
N ALA A 716 6.30 -38.82 -34.18
CA ALA A 716 5.47 -39.20 -35.33
C ALA A 716 4.68 -40.50 -35.10
N ALA A 717 5.18 -41.40 -34.24
CA ALA A 717 4.50 -42.61 -33.82
C ALA A 717 3.54 -42.40 -32.62
N GLU A 718 3.31 -41.15 -32.21
CA GLU A 718 2.45 -40.79 -31.07
C GLU A 718 2.92 -41.42 -29.72
N ASP A 719 4.25 -41.63 -29.55
CA ASP A 719 4.80 -42.17 -28.32
C ASP A 719 4.71 -41.09 -27.19
N SER A 720 3.78 -41.32 -26.27
CA SER A 720 3.50 -40.41 -25.16
C SER A 720 4.70 -40.19 -24.19
N THR A 721 5.76 -41.02 -24.30
CA THR A 721 6.98 -40.89 -23.51
C THR A 721 8.06 -40.07 -24.21
N ALA A 722 7.89 -39.74 -25.49
CA ALA A 722 8.78 -38.88 -26.24
C ALA A 722 8.51 -37.39 -25.82
N LYS A 723 9.51 -36.77 -25.17
CA LYS A 723 9.44 -35.36 -24.78
C LYS A 723 10.30 -34.53 -25.72
N ILE A 724 9.76 -33.42 -26.20
CA ILE A 724 10.46 -32.46 -27.05
C ILE A 724 10.12 -31.02 -26.58
N THR A 725 11.11 -30.13 -26.56
CA THR A 725 10.94 -28.73 -26.21
C THR A 725 10.27 -27.95 -27.35
N ALA A 726 9.77 -26.75 -27.09
CA ALA A 726 9.24 -25.86 -28.13
C ALA A 726 10.30 -25.54 -29.19
N GLN A 727 11.56 -25.28 -28.78
CA GLN A 727 12.68 -25.08 -29.71
C GLN A 727 13.01 -26.37 -30.48
N GLY A 728 13.01 -27.51 -29.80
CA GLY A 728 13.23 -28.81 -30.43
C GLY A 728 12.17 -29.11 -31.49
N LYS A 729 10.89 -28.79 -31.24
CA LYS A 729 9.82 -28.91 -32.26
C LYS A 729 10.10 -28.06 -33.48
N LYS A 730 10.56 -26.82 -33.28
CA LYS A 730 10.93 -25.93 -34.36
C LYS A 730 12.13 -26.45 -35.17
N ASN A 731 13.13 -26.95 -34.46
CA ASN A 731 14.32 -27.54 -35.10
C ASN A 731 13.99 -28.84 -35.85
N ALA A 732 12.99 -29.59 -35.37
CA ALA A 732 12.61 -30.92 -35.90
C ALA A 732 11.85 -30.83 -37.24
N ASP A 733 11.10 -29.76 -37.51
CA ASP A 733 10.39 -29.56 -38.80
C ASP A 733 11.39 -29.12 -39.90
N VAL A 734 12.14 -30.08 -40.39
CA VAL A 734 13.14 -29.87 -41.46
C VAL A 734 12.57 -29.99 -42.87
N THR A 735 11.33 -30.43 -42.99
CA THR A 735 10.55 -30.33 -44.22
C THR A 735 9.88 -28.98 -44.42
N HIS A 736 9.76 -28.20 -43.32
CA HIS A 736 9.13 -26.87 -43.28
C HIS A 736 7.65 -26.88 -43.70
N ASP A 737 6.96 -27.96 -43.41
CA ASP A 737 5.52 -28.12 -43.72
C ASP A 737 4.61 -27.81 -42.51
N GLY A 738 5.20 -27.47 -41.36
CA GLY A 738 4.52 -27.15 -40.10
C GLY A 738 4.13 -28.37 -39.27
N ASN A 739 4.51 -29.59 -39.69
CA ASN A 739 4.22 -30.85 -38.98
C ASN A 739 5.50 -31.61 -38.72
N ILE A 740 5.54 -32.32 -37.58
CA ILE A 740 6.66 -33.22 -37.26
C ILE A 740 6.27 -34.65 -37.66
N THR A 741 6.90 -35.16 -38.70
CA THR A 741 6.56 -36.46 -39.33
C THR A 741 7.75 -37.35 -39.52
N THR A 742 7.56 -38.57 -40.01
CA THR A 742 8.64 -39.51 -40.37
C THR A 742 9.48 -38.98 -41.54
N ASP A 743 8.98 -38.04 -42.33
CA ASP A 743 9.73 -37.45 -43.44
C ASP A 743 10.83 -36.53 -42.94
N ASP A 744 10.59 -35.81 -41.79
CA ASP A 744 11.62 -35.06 -41.10
C ASP A 744 12.72 -35.95 -40.56
N SER A 745 12.33 -37.04 -39.88
CA SER A 745 13.29 -38.04 -39.40
C SER A 745 14.14 -38.60 -40.54
N LEU A 746 13.53 -38.89 -41.70
CA LEU A 746 14.20 -39.39 -42.89
C LEU A 746 15.19 -38.36 -43.46
N LEU A 747 14.87 -37.08 -43.46
CA LEU A 747 15.79 -36.02 -43.91
C LEU A 747 16.99 -35.90 -43.00
N ILE A 748 16.80 -35.97 -41.69
CA ILE A 748 17.92 -35.99 -40.73
C ILE A 748 18.80 -37.18 -40.92
N LEU A 749 18.25 -38.39 -41.13
CA LEU A 749 19.05 -39.60 -41.43
C LEU A 749 19.84 -39.43 -42.72
N LYS A 750 19.26 -38.83 -43.77
CA LYS A 750 20.01 -38.52 -45.02
C LYS A 750 21.16 -37.55 -44.77
N TYR A 751 20.96 -36.57 -43.90
CA TYR A 751 21.98 -35.62 -43.49
C TYR A 751 23.13 -36.31 -42.74
N ILE A 752 22.82 -37.13 -41.77
CA ILE A 752 23.79 -37.92 -41.00
C ILE A 752 24.60 -38.85 -41.90
N CYS A 753 23.95 -39.49 -42.90
CA CYS A 753 24.58 -40.32 -43.90
C CYS A 753 25.35 -39.51 -44.96
N LYS A 754 25.42 -38.17 -44.87
CA LYS A 754 26.05 -37.26 -45.83
C LYS A 754 25.50 -37.39 -47.26
N ILE A 755 24.24 -37.74 -47.41
CA ILE A 755 23.51 -37.79 -48.68
C ILE A 755 23.02 -36.38 -49.05
N ILE A 756 22.72 -35.56 -48.02
CA ILE A 756 22.31 -34.15 -48.11
C ILE A 756 23.22 -33.32 -47.17
N THR A 757 23.14 -32.00 -47.29
CA THR A 757 23.90 -31.04 -46.50
C THR A 757 22.98 -30.28 -45.52
N ASP A 758 23.59 -29.53 -44.58
CA ASP A 758 22.91 -28.61 -43.68
C ASP A 758 21.98 -27.60 -44.39
N LYS A 759 22.35 -27.21 -45.62
CA LYS A 759 21.52 -26.31 -46.46
C LYS A 759 20.21 -26.95 -46.91
N ASP A 760 20.16 -28.28 -46.92
CA ASP A 760 18.95 -29.01 -47.32
C ASP A 760 17.99 -29.21 -46.13
N LEU A 761 18.45 -28.98 -44.89
CA LEU A 761 17.67 -28.96 -43.68
C LEU A 761 17.09 -27.56 -43.36
N ALA A 762 17.64 -26.51 -43.93
CA ALA A 762 17.20 -25.14 -43.73
C ALA A 762 16.05 -24.74 -44.72
N PRO A 763 15.18 -23.79 -44.36
CA PRO A 763 14.14 -23.31 -45.29
C PRO A 763 14.75 -22.79 -46.56
N LYS A 764 14.20 -23.19 -47.70
CA LYS A 764 14.60 -22.63 -49.00
C LYS A 764 14.18 -21.19 -49.08
N GLN A 765 15.15 -20.27 -49.24
CA GLN A 765 14.90 -18.84 -49.41
C GLN A 765 14.09 -18.54 -50.68
#